data_c28fdc167a0b51b1471e9b766d82aba9
#
_entry.id   c28fdc167a0b51b1471e9b766d82aba9
#
_cell.length_a   1.000
_cell.length_b   1.000
_cell.length_c   1.000
_cell.angle_alpha   90.00
_cell.angle_beta   90.00
_cell.angle_gamma   90.00
#
_symmetry.space_group_name_H-M   'P 1'
#
loop_
_entity.id
_entity.type
_entity.pdbx_description
1 polymer ?
#
loop_
_entity_poly.entity_id
_entity_poly.type
_entity_poly.pdbx_seq_one_letter_code
_entity_poly.pdbx_strand_id
1 'polypeptide(L)'
;MQQAEQLRGQQRHADALAIYERVLRANPRDRGAYTMRAITLSDLGSAQLAAEAMWRHPDWFSQQERERIENDRVARMIGWASAEPIDAAHRYAETDQALVNVARIERESPPTLTWEATRLRVDSLVALNQRQRHRDVVANYQALKAEGIEVPAYVLPTVGDSLMGLRRPAEAEAVLRQALQHNPDDFNTQLLLGYALLEQERFDLAMPLFERLAATQAPWPRRNGASSGYENWDRFSADIALATARSAANHNRDADALLRERVAIGPDNAELQAALASIEFRRGHPSAALQRNAMALTLDPHQKQARSGVVEAQRDLDRLDLAAATFAPLRKEYPDDAGLQRLGASLERQRGWQVHLSHARGRSDNDTLTNSTSPLGNDFGSTLLEAESPLLGERWRVGLRARDDWADFQDTRVRYRSFWLGTHYRYDRLDVSAYGGRALDEFDRDGTAWALDAGWRFSDAWYGSLAWRTRDPDASLQARRFGITGDSIGAALRWTPNDESRWELQARQLRYSDGNRRDQLDLSGSQRLWASPHVLLDGLFAASAGRAKDDRAVNYFNPRRNSAVAAGVRIDQIGWRRYDYAFRQRLEVTVGPTYQSGFGSQWVPSAAYRHLWSLGDGSALSYGVSWSRPIYDGRREQQLGFDLDFRWGGTP
;
A
#
# COMPACT_ATOMS: atom_id res chain seq x y z
N MET A 1 44.05 -40.90 23.61
CA MET A 1 44.16 -39.54 23.01
C MET A 1 44.38 -39.58 21.50
N GLN A 2 45.48 -40.16 20.97
CA GLN A 2 45.74 -40.20 19.52
C GLN A 2 44.58 -40.71 18.65
N GLN A 3 43.91 -41.81 19.06
CA GLN A 3 42.74 -42.36 18.36
C GLN A 3 41.58 -41.33 18.30
N ALA A 4 41.35 -40.58 19.36
CA ALA A 4 40.32 -39.56 19.39
C ALA A 4 40.65 -38.38 18.48
N GLU A 5 41.91 -37.94 18.44
CA GLU A 5 42.39 -36.91 17.53
C GLU A 5 42.25 -37.31 16.05
N GLN A 6 42.60 -38.58 15.76
CA GLN A 6 42.41 -39.18 14.41
C GLN A 6 40.95 -39.18 13.99
N LEU A 7 40.04 -39.54 14.89
CA LEU A 7 38.59 -39.53 14.64
C LEU A 7 38.06 -38.11 14.42
N ARG A 8 38.54 -37.12 15.19
CA ARG A 8 38.21 -35.70 14.94
C ARG A 8 38.69 -35.25 13.55
N GLY A 9 39.92 -35.60 13.17
CA GLY A 9 40.43 -35.32 11.81
C GLY A 9 39.59 -35.93 10.70
N GLN A 10 38.90 -37.05 11.00
CA GLN A 10 37.93 -37.69 10.11
C GLN A 10 36.49 -37.13 10.24
N GLN A 11 36.31 -36.04 10.99
CA GLN A 11 34.99 -35.44 11.31
C GLN A 11 34.03 -36.38 12.07
N ARG A 12 34.54 -37.45 12.68
CA ARG A 12 33.81 -38.39 13.52
C ARG A 12 33.79 -37.92 14.97
N HIS A 13 33.22 -36.71 15.19
CA HIS A 13 33.26 -35.97 16.45
C HIS A 13 32.57 -36.75 17.59
N ALA A 14 31.43 -37.45 17.32
CA ALA A 14 30.73 -38.21 18.33
C ALA A 14 31.56 -39.41 18.84
N ASP A 15 32.28 -40.08 17.96
CA ASP A 15 33.15 -41.19 18.37
C ASP A 15 34.36 -40.70 19.15
N ALA A 16 34.95 -39.56 18.75
CA ALA A 16 36.02 -38.91 19.50
C ALA A 16 35.55 -38.50 20.90
N LEU A 17 34.35 -37.91 21.02
CA LEU A 17 33.77 -37.49 22.28
C LEU A 17 33.62 -38.68 23.24
N ALA A 18 33.15 -39.83 22.75
CA ALA A 18 33.02 -41.06 23.54
C ALA A 18 34.36 -41.52 24.12
N ILE A 19 35.46 -41.33 23.39
CA ILE A 19 36.82 -41.65 23.90
C ILE A 19 37.25 -40.65 25.00
N TYR A 20 37.07 -39.34 24.78
CA TYR A 20 37.39 -38.33 25.77
C TYR A 20 36.58 -38.53 27.07
N GLU A 21 35.31 -38.87 26.99
CA GLU A 21 34.47 -39.20 28.14
C GLU A 21 34.96 -40.42 28.89
N ARG A 22 35.47 -41.45 28.20
CA ARG A 22 36.05 -42.64 28.81
C ARG A 22 37.35 -42.32 29.52
N VAL A 23 38.22 -41.49 28.92
CA VAL A 23 39.48 -41.04 29.56
C VAL A 23 39.17 -40.25 30.84
N LEU A 24 38.21 -39.31 30.79
CA LEU A 24 37.84 -38.48 31.95
C LEU A 24 37.17 -39.28 33.06
N ARG A 25 36.44 -40.37 32.73
CA ARG A 25 35.95 -41.29 33.77
C ARG A 25 37.09 -42.00 34.52
N ALA A 26 38.16 -42.34 33.82
CA ALA A 26 39.32 -42.97 34.44
C ALA A 26 40.22 -41.96 35.16
N ASN A 27 40.38 -40.76 34.61
CA ASN A 27 41.16 -39.66 35.20
C ASN A 27 40.44 -38.30 35.00
N PRO A 28 39.61 -37.88 35.98
CA PRO A 28 38.86 -36.64 35.91
C PRO A 28 39.72 -35.37 35.81
N ARG A 29 41.02 -35.44 36.09
CA ARG A 29 41.96 -34.32 36.05
C ARG A 29 42.83 -34.29 34.80
N ASP A 30 42.56 -35.15 33.82
CA ASP A 30 43.27 -35.12 32.54
C ASP A 30 42.91 -33.86 31.76
N ARG A 31 43.81 -32.86 31.81
CA ARG A 31 43.57 -31.53 31.16
C ARG A 31 43.40 -31.67 29.68
N GLY A 32 44.21 -32.52 28.99
CA GLY A 32 44.14 -32.68 27.55
C GLY A 32 42.81 -33.30 27.10
N ALA A 33 42.36 -34.36 27.81
CA ALA A 33 41.04 -34.92 27.51
C ALA A 33 39.90 -33.97 27.82
N TYR A 34 40.01 -33.16 28.87
CA TYR A 34 38.97 -32.19 29.22
C TYR A 34 38.86 -31.07 28.18
N THR A 35 39.97 -30.45 27.78
CA THR A 35 40.03 -29.41 26.74
C THR A 35 39.52 -29.92 25.42
N MET A 36 39.99 -31.09 24.98
CA MET A 36 39.59 -31.66 23.70
C MET A 36 38.12 -32.11 23.70
N ARG A 37 37.58 -32.57 24.86
CA ARG A 37 36.15 -32.81 25.03
C ARG A 37 35.34 -31.52 24.78
N ALA A 38 35.73 -30.41 25.42
CA ALA A 38 35.03 -29.14 25.28
C ALA A 38 35.06 -28.64 23.81
N ILE A 39 36.22 -28.69 23.15
CA ILE A 39 36.33 -28.32 21.75
C ILE A 39 35.46 -29.25 20.86
N THR A 40 35.44 -30.54 21.15
CA THR A 40 34.63 -31.50 20.37
C THR A 40 33.13 -31.28 20.60
N LEU A 41 32.72 -30.86 21.79
CA LEU A 41 31.34 -30.43 22.05
C LEU A 41 30.98 -29.19 21.22
N SER A 42 31.90 -28.22 21.09
CA SER A 42 31.71 -27.08 20.22
C SER A 42 31.54 -27.49 18.74
N ASP A 43 32.42 -28.39 18.25
CA ASP A 43 32.37 -28.95 16.90
C ASP A 43 31.01 -29.65 16.62
N LEU A 44 30.44 -30.34 17.63
CA LEU A 44 29.13 -30.96 17.58
C LEU A 44 27.95 -29.98 17.71
N GLY A 45 28.20 -28.69 17.90
CA GLY A 45 27.18 -27.67 18.06
C GLY A 45 26.72 -27.42 19.50
N SER A 46 27.28 -28.15 20.49
CA SER A 46 27.01 -27.95 21.91
C SER A 46 27.93 -26.88 22.52
N ALA A 47 28.01 -25.72 21.84
CA ALA A 47 28.95 -24.65 22.18
C ALA A 47 28.73 -24.05 23.59
N GLN A 48 27.50 -24.04 24.08
CA GLN A 48 27.18 -23.62 25.46
C GLN A 48 27.83 -24.55 26.51
N LEU A 49 27.74 -25.88 26.34
CA LEU A 49 28.41 -26.86 27.22
C LEU A 49 29.92 -26.76 27.14
N ALA A 50 30.46 -26.46 25.96
CA ALA A 50 31.90 -26.19 25.79
C ALA A 50 32.33 -24.93 26.56
N ALA A 51 31.55 -23.85 26.47
CA ALA A 51 31.83 -22.62 27.21
C ALA A 51 31.73 -22.82 28.73
N GLU A 52 30.73 -23.54 29.23
CA GLU A 52 30.61 -23.88 30.64
C GLU A 52 31.81 -24.71 31.17
N ALA A 53 32.31 -25.65 30.36
CA ALA A 53 33.50 -26.40 30.72
C ALA A 53 34.75 -25.49 30.77
N MET A 54 34.89 -24.59 29.80
CA MET A 54 35.96 -23.60 29.76
C MET A 54 35.90 -22.64 30.96
N TRP A 55 34.72 -22.11 31.34
CA TRP A 55 34.58 -21.18 32.45
C TRP A 55 34.87 -21.83 33.83
N ARG A 56 34.66 -23.15 33.96
CA ARG A 56 35.03 -23.90 35.20
C ARG A 56 36.54 -24.01 35.38
N HIS A 57 37.29 -24.11 34.28
CA HIS A 57 38.76 -24.28 34.34
C HIS A 57 39.43 -23.43 33.24
N PRO A 58 39.35 -22.10 33.30
CA PRO A 58 39.83 -21.23 32.22
C PRO A 58 41.36 -21.36 31.96
N ASP A 59 42.12 -21.65 32.97
CA ASP A 59 43.58 -21.83 32.90
C ASP A 59 44.01 -23.15 32.19
N TRP A 60 43.05 -24.01 31.88
CA TRP A 60 43.33 -25.26 31.16
C TRP A 60 43.30 -25.03 29.64
N PHE A 61 42.73 -23.95 29.17
CA PHE A 61 42.56 -23.59 27.77
C PHE A 61 43.53 -22.48 27.38
N SER A 62 44.14 -22.63 26.19
CA SER A 62 44.87 -21.55 25.58
C SER A 62 43.97 -20.37 25.24
N GLN A 63 44.56 -19.19 24.99
CA GLN A 63 43.78 -18.03 24.60
C GLN A 63 42.98 -18.30 23.30
N GLN A 64 43.62 -18.92 22.32
CA GLN A 64 42.99 -19.25 21.04
C GLN A 64 41.80 -20.21 21.20
N GLU A 65 41.91 -21.22 22.09
CA GLU A 65 40.82 -22.14 22.36
C GLU A 65 39.64 -21.46 23.08
N ARG A 66 39.92 -20.54 24.00
CA ARG A 66 38.89 -19.72 24.64
C ARG A 66 38.14 -18.84 23.68
N GLU A 67 38.88 -18.12 22.82
CA GLU A 67 38.30 -17.26 21.80
C GLU A 67 37.44 -18.06 20.83
N ARG A 68 37.91 -19.23 20.38
CA ARG A 68 37.16 -20.12 19.50
C ARG A 68 35.83 -20.56 20.14
N ILE A 69 35.88 -21.08 21.39
CA ILE A 69 34.69 -21.55 22.09
C ILE A 69 33.68 -20.43 22.29
N GLU A 70 34.13 -19.24 22.68
CA GLU A 70 33.25 -18.06 22.84
C GLU A 70 32.63 -17.62 21.50
N ASN A 71 33.42 -17.58 20.42
CA ASN A 71 32.92 -17.24 19.09
C ASN A 71 31.89 -18.26 18.61
N ASP A 72 32.17 -19.56 18.79
CA ASP A 72 31.23 -20.63 18.42
C ASP A 72 29.92 -20.53 19.25
N ARG A 73 30.02 -20.21 20.54
CA ARG A 73 28.86 -20.00 21.41
C ARG A 73 27.99 -18.85 20.91
N VAL A 74 28.58 -17.69 20.60
CA VAL A 74 27.83 -16.52 20.13
C VAL A 74 27.26 -16.78 18.74
N ALA A 75 27.98 -17.43 17.83
CA ALA A 75 27.46 -17.81 16.53
C ALA A 75 26.24 -18.74 16.64
N ARG A 76 26.26 -19.70 17.62
CA ARG A 76 25.09 -20.54 17.90
C ARG A 76 23.92 -19.77 18.50
N MET A 77 24.19 -18.79 19.39
CA MET A 77 23.14 -17.91 19.91
C MET A 77 22.44 -17.15 18.78
N ILE A 78 23.20 -16.62 17.81
CA ILE A 78 22.64 -15.94 16.63
C ILE A 78 21.74 -16.92 15.83
N GLY A 79 22.17 -18.17 15.65
CA GLY A 79 21.38 -19.19 14.98
C GLY A 79 20.08 -19.54 15.76
N TRP A 80 20.14 -19.66 17.07
CA TRP A 80 18.96 -19.94 17.90
C TRP A 80 18.01 -18.78 17.99
N ALA A 81 18.51 -17.55 17.96
CA ALA A 81 17.71 -16.32 17.97
C ALA A 81 16.81 -16.18 16.71
N SER A 82 17.08 -16.97 15.65
CA SER A 82 16.19 -17.04 14.49
C SER A 82 14.94 -17.90 14.74
N ALA A 83 14.94 -18.73 15.78
CA ALA A 83 13.78 -19.53 16.16
C ALA A 83 12.66 -18.64 16.70
N GLU A 84 11.42 -19.07 16.56
CA GLU A 84 10.28 -18.30 17.01
C GLU A 84 10.26 -18.19 18.55
N PRO A 85 10.14 -16.98 19.12
CA PRO A 85 10.17 -16.80 20.55
C PRO A 85 8.86 -17.28 21.21
N ILE A 86 8.94 -17.67 22.46
CA ILE A 86 7.80 -18.18 23.24
C ILE A 86 6.74 -17.08 23.45
N ASP A 87 7.17 -15.82 23.59
CA ASP A 87 6.28 -14.70 23.77
C ASP A 87 6.79 -13.40 23.09
N ALA A 88 5.86 -12.47 22.85
CA ALA A 88 6.15 -11.20 22.21
C ALA A 88 7.07 -10.27 23.03
N ALA A 89 7.10 -10.39 24.36
CA ALA A 89 7.92 -9.52 25.22
C ALA A 89 9.41 -9.88 25.11
N HIS A 90 9.73 -11.11 24.77
CA HIS A 90 11.10 -11.63 24.66
C HIS A 90 11.52 -11.89 23.21
N ARG A 91 10.78 -11.40 22.22
CA ARG A 91 11.03 -11.65 20.78
C ARG A 91 12.48 -11.47 20.36
N TYR A 92 13.17 -10.51 20.88
CA TYR A 92 14.56 -10.21 20.53
C TYR A 92 15.56 -10.43 21.66
N ALA A 93 15.15 -11.04 22.77
CA ALA A 93 16.00 -11.17 23.94
C ALA A 93 17.31 -11.93 23.64
N GLU A 94 17.22 -13.04 22.91
CA GLU A 94 18.41 -13.82 22.53
C GLU A 94 19.25 -13.09 21.48
N THR A 95 18.63 -12.45 20.48
CA THR A 95 19.33 -11.64 19.48
C THR A 95 20.07 -10.47 20.13
N ASP A 96 19.40 -9.73 21.02
CA ASP A 96 20.00 -8.61 21.75
C ASP A 96 21.15 -9.09 22.64
N GLN A 97 20.99 -10.24 23.33
CA GLN A 97 22.06 -10.84 24.12
C GLN A 97 23.26 -11.28 23.24
N ALA A 98 22.98 -11.84 22.06
CA ALA A 98 24.05 -12.20 21.11
C ALA A 98 24.83 -10.96 20.68
N LEU A 99 24.12 -9.86 20.32
CA LEU A 99 24.76 -8.60 19.93
C LEU A 99 25.58 -7.96 21.06
N VAL A 100 25.12 -8.05 22.32
CA VAL A 100 25.91 -7.62 23.50
C VAL A 100 27.18 -8.44 23.60
N ASN A 101 27.12 -9.76 23.43
CA ASN A 101 28.31 -10.62 23.46
C ASN A 101 29.27 -10.33 22.30
N VAL A 102 28.77 -10.09 21.08
CA VAL A 102 29.59 -9.64 19.95
C VAL A 102 30.38 -8.38 20.31
N ALA A 103 29.67 -7.35 20.78
CA ALA A 103 30.31 -6.08 21.15
C ALA A 103 31.30 -6.20 22.32
N ARG A 104 31.11 -7.14 23.23
CA ARG A 104 32.07 -7.44 24.30
C ARG A 104 33.33 -8.07 23.72
N ILE A 105 33.20 -9.12 22.92
CA ILE A 105 34.33 -9.84 22.33
C ILE A 105 35.16 -8.91 21.43
N GLU A 106 34.53 -8.08 20.61
CA GLU A 106 35.22 -7.11 19.75
C GLU A 106 36.07 -6.10 20.56
N ARG A 107 35.60 -5.70 21.74
CA ARG A 107 36.36 -4.78 22.61
C ARG A 107 37.52 -5.47 23.34
N GLU A 108 37.36 -6.73 23.67
CA GLU A 108 38.34 -7.52 24.44
C GLU A 108 39.39 -8.17 23.53
N SER A 109 39.09 -8.37 22.24
CA SER A 109 39.98 -9.00 21.29
C SER A 109 40.87 -7.96 20.60
N PRO A 110 42.19 -8.26 20.40
CA PRO A 110 43.04 -7.39 19.63
C PRO A 110 42.55 -7.35 18.17
N PRO A 111 42.77 -6.23 17.45
CA PRO A 111 42.39 -6.10 16.04
C PRO A 111 43.29 -6.98 15.17
N THR A 112 42.92 -8.25 15.02
CA THR A 112 43.64 -9.20 14.14
C THR A 112 42.75 -9.52 12.94
N LEU A 113 43.38 -9.64 11.76
CA LEU A 113 42.71 -10.02 10.51
C LEU A 113 42.57 -11.56 10.36
N THR A 114 42.57 -12.31 11.47
CA THR A 114 42.32 -13.76 11.40
C THR A 114 40.86 -14.02 11.11
N TRP A 115 40.55 -15.17 10.48
CA TRP A 115 39.19 -15.59 10.18
C TRP A 115 38.34 -15.66 11.45
N GLU A 116 38.88 -16.18 12.54
CA GLU A 116 38.19 -16.29 13.81
C GLU A 116 37.77 -14.94 14.37
N ALA A 117 38.61 -13.90 14.24
CA ALA A 117 38.31 -12.54 14.69
C ALA A 117 37.28 -11.85 13.77
N THR A 118 37.30 -12.15 12.47
CA THR A 118 36.40 -11.53 11.50
C THR A 118 35.06 -12.24 11.41
N ARG A 119 35.02 -13.56 11.67
CA ARG A 119 33.82 -14.41 11.57
C ARG A 119 32.66 -13.84 12.41
N LEU A 120 32.94 -13.44 13.65
CA LEU A 120 31.90 -12.92 14.55
C LEU A 120 31.29 -11.61 14.04
N ARG A 121 32.11 -10.72 13.44
CA ARG A 121 31.63 -9.49 12.79
C ARG A 121 30.74 -9.81 11.60
N VAL A 122 31.06 -10.85 10.83
CA VAL A 122 30.26 -11.33 9.70
C VAL A 122 28.95 -11.93 10.19
N ASP A 123 28.98 -12.81 11.21
CA ASP A 123 27.80 -13.44 11.78
C ASP A 123 26.87 -12.41 12.46
N SER A 124 27.44 -11.30 12.98
CA SER A 124 26.66 -10.21 13.57
C SER A 124 25.71 -9.52 12.57
N LEU A 125 26.02 -9.57 11.27
CA LEU A 125 25.11 -9.06 10.21
C LEU A 125 23.77 -9.81 10.23
N VAL A 126 23.81 -11.12 10.51
CA VAL A 126 22.59 -11.94 10.61
C VAL A 126 21.76 -11.51 11.83
N ALA A 127 22.38 -11.33 13.00
CA ALA A 127 21.69 -10.87 14.19
C ALA A 127 21.10 -9.47 14.04
N LEU A 128 21.84 -8.56 13.41
CA LEU A 128 21.37 -7.20 13.12
C LEU A 128 20.17 -7.21 12.16
N ASN A 129 20.19 -8.09 11.16
CA ASN A 129 19.05 -8.23 10.23
C ASN A 129 17.83 -8.83 10.94
N GLN A 130 17.99 -9.88 11.75
CA GLN A 130 16.91 -10.45 12.58
C GLN A 130 16.26 -9.38 13.47
N ARG A 131 17.07 -8.45 14.00
CA ARG A 131 16.65 -7.32 14.81
C ARG A 131 16.03 -6.19 14.00
N GLN A 132 15.96 -6.30 12.66
CA GLN A 132 15.49 -5.28 11.71
C GLN A 132 16.38 -4.01 11.69
N ARG A 133 17.62 -4.10 12.17
CA ARG A 133 18.59 -3.00 12.17
C ARG A 133 19.31 -2.89 10.82
N HIS A 134 18.54 -2.76 9.75
CA HIS A 134 19.01 -2.80 8.37
C HIS A 134 20.11 -1.78 8.06
N ARG A 135 20.05 -0.58 8.67
CA ARG A 135 21.12 0.45 8.48
C ARG A 135 22.45 -0.04 9.00
N ASP A 136 22.47 -0.69 10.16
CA ASP A 136 23.67 -1.20 10.78
C ASP A 136 24.26 -2.39 9.99
N VAL A 137 23.39 -3.28 9.47
CA VAL A 137 23.83 -4.35 8.56
C VAL A 137 24.57 -3.77 7.36
N VAL A 138 24.00 -2.79 6.68
CA VAL A 138 24.61 -2.21 5.47
C VAL A 138 25.89 -1.44 5.80
N ALA A 139 25.92 -0.69 6.91
CA ALA A 139 27.10 0.04 7.36
C ALA A 139 28.26 -0.92 7.69
N ASN A 140 27.98 -1.99 8.47
CA ASN A 140 28.97 -3.00 8.84
C ASN A 140 29.47 -3.80 7.62
N TYR A 141 28.57 -4.15 6.70
CA TYR A 141 28.94 -4.80 5.44
C TYR A 141 29.92 -3.92 4.61
N GLN A 142 29.63 -2.62 4.52
CA GLN A 142 30.49 -1.68 3.82
C GLN A 142 31.85 -1.51 4.51
N ALA A 143 31.89 -1.49 5.84
CA ALA A 143 33.13 -1.42 6.62
C ALA A 143 33.99 -2.67 6.39
N LEU A 144 33.42 -3.87 6.44
CA LEU A 144 34.13 -5.12 6.14
C LEU A 144 34.75 -5.11 4.74
N LYS A 145 34.00 -4.65 3.74
CA LYS A 145 34.51 -4.50 2.36
C LYS A 145 35.66 -3.48 2.26
N ALA A 146 35.55 -2.35 2.94
CA ALA A 146 36.59 -1.33 2.95
C ALA A 146 37.89 -1.82 3.60
N GLU A 147 37.78 -2.73 4.58
CA GLU A 147 38.93 -3.41 5.21
C GLU A 147 39.52 -4.55 4.35
N GLY A 148 38.93 -4.83 3.18
CA GLY A 148 39.35 -5.92 2.29
C GLY A 148 38.90 -7.31 2.75
N ILE A 149 37.96 -7.38 3.67
CA ILE A 149 37.38 -8.65 4.16
C ILE A 149 36.31 -9.13 3.19
N GLU A 150 36.48 -10.32 2.64
CA GLU A 150 35.48 -10.97 1.81
C GLU A 150 34.36 -11.53 2.69
N VAL A 151 33.14 -11.03 2.47
CA VAL A 151 31.96 -11.52 3.19
C VAL A 151 31.47 -12.83 2.53
N PRO A 152 31.36 -13.92 3.30
CA PRO A 152 30.96 -15.22 2.77
C PRO A 152 29.59 -15.19 2.09
N ALA A 153 29.44 -16.02 1.06
CA ALA A 153 28.23 -16.08 0.24
C ALA A 153 26.96 -16.36 1.04
N TYR A 154 27.03 -17.12 2.14
CA TYR A 154 25.88 -17.46 2.98
C TYR A 154 25.28 -16.26 3.73
N VAL A 155 26.04 -15.17 3.91
CA VAL A 155 25.56 -13.93 4.57
C VAL A 155 25.01 -12.91 3.56
N LEU A 156 25.42 -12.98 2.31
CA LEU A 156 25.01 -12.02 1.28
C LEU A 156 23.48 -11.89 1.13
N PRO A 157 22.67 -12.96 1.22
CA PRO A 157 21.20 -12.83 1.22
C PRO A 157 20.66 -11.93 2.35
N THR A 158 21.26 -12.01 3.54
CA THR A 158 20.94 -11.16 4.69
C THR A 158 21.22 -9.68 4.41
N VAL A 159 22.33 -9.37 3.72
CA VAL A 159 22.65 -8.02 3.27
C VAL A 159 21.64 -7.57 2.20
N GLY A 160 21.30 -8.45 1.25
CA GLY A 160 20.29 -8.19 0.23
C GLY A 160 18.92 -7.86 0.85
N ASP A 161 18.46 -8.65 1.81
CA ASP A 161 17.21 -8.40 2.56
C ASP A 161 17.25 -7.04 3.28
N SER A 162 18.37 -6.72 3.94
CA SER A 162 18.53 -5.44 4.60
C SER A 162 18.50 -4.25 3.63
N LEU A 163 19.08 -4.39 2.45
CA LEU A 163 19.00 -3.39 1.37
C LEU A 163 17.56 -3.23 0.86
N MET A 164 16.80 -4.31 0.77
CA MET A 164 15.36 -4.26 0.47
C MET A 164 14.57 -3.52 1.57
N GLY A 165 14.83 -3.82 2.84
CA GLY A 165 14.24 -3.10 3.98
C GLY A 165 14.50 -1.59 3.94
N LEU A 166 15.66 -1.17 3.41
CA LEU A 166 16.04 0.24 3.20
C LEU A 166 15.55 0.84 1.87
N ARG A 167 14.76 0.11 1.08
CA ARG A 167 14.27 0.54 -0.24
C ARG A 167 15.39 0.84 -1.24
N ARG A 168 16.47 0.00 -1.22
CA ARG A 168 17.64 0.07 -2.12
C ARG A 168 17.71 -1.18 -3.02
N PRO A 169 16.68 -1.46 -3.84
CA PRO A 169 16.55 -2.75 -4.54
C PRO A 169 17.62 -2.99 -5.60
N ALA A 170 18.17 -1.94 -6.22
CA ALA A 170 19.25 -2.10 -7.21
C ALA A 170 20.55 -2.62 -6.58
N GLU A 171 20.86 -2.17 -5.36
CA GLU A 171 22.03 -2.65 -4.63
C GLU A 171 21.77 -4.06 -4.06
N ALA A 172 20.54 -4.34 -3.63
CA ALA A 172 20.12 -5.68 -3.23
C ALA A 172 20.28 -6.68 -4.39
N GLU A 173 19.83 -6.33 -5.60
CA GLU A 173 20.03 -7.17 -6.80
C GLU A 173 21.50 -7.54 -7.01
N ALA A 174 22.41 -6.56 -6.93
CA ALA A 174 23.84 -6.79 -7.15
C ALA A 174 24.41 -7.81 -6.14
N VAL A 175 24.07 -7.65 -4.85
CA VAL A 175 24.52 -8.53 -3.78
C VAL A 175 23.91 -9.93 -3.90
N LEU A 176 22.61 -10.01 -4.19
CA LEU A 176 21.92 -11.31 -4.36
C LEU A 176 22.43 -12.09 -5.58
N ARG A 177 22.74 -11.41 -6.68
CA ARG A 177 23.37 -12.05 -7.84
C ARG A 177 24.77 -12.59 -7.50
N GLN A 178 25.53 -11.89 -6.67
CA GLN A 178 26.82 -12.39 -6.17
C GLN A 178 26.63 -13.66 -5.32
N ALA A 179 25.62 -13.69 -4.44
CA ALA A 179 25.31 -14.88 -3.66
C ALA A 179 24.97 -16.09 -4.55
N LEU A 180 24.14 -15.87 -5.58
CA LEU A 180 23.72 -16.91 -6.54
C LEU A 180 24.84 -17.42 -7.46
N GLN A 181 25.97 -16.73 -7.57
CA GLN A 181 27.15 -17.29 -8.25
C GLN A 181 27.74 -18.50 -7.51
N HIS A 182 27.59 -18.53 -6.18
CA HIS A 182 28.08 -19.63 -5.34
C HIS A 182 27.04 -20.74 -5.13
N ASN A 183 25.77 -20.36 -5.01
CA ASN A 183 24.66 -21.28 -4.86
C ASN A 183 23.48 -20.87 -5.78
N PRO A 184 23.53 -21.26 -7.06
CA PRO A 184 22.55 -20.85 -8.06
C PRO A 184 21.12 -21.31 -7.75
N ASP A 185 20.96 -22.42 -7.03
CA ASP A 185 19.68 -23.06 -6.75
C ASP A 185 19.09 -22.66 -5.38
N ASP A 186 19.72 -21.72 -4.66
CA ASP A 186 19.19 -21.26 -3.38
C ASP A 186 17.84 -20.54 -3.56
N PHE A 187 16.78 -21.23 -3.13
CA PHE A 187 15.40 -20.77 -3.31
C PHE A 187 15.15 -19.40 -2.67
N ASN A 188 15.59 -19.19 -1.43
CA ASN A 188 15.34 -17.94 -0.71
C ASN A 188 16.07 -16.76 -1.34
N THR A 189 17.30 -16.95 -1.82
CA THR A 189 18.03 -15.90 -2.52
C THR A 189 17.41 -15.58 -3.88
N GLN A 190 16.91 -16.58 -4.62
CA GLN A 190 16.17 -16.35 -5.86
C GLN A 190 14.85 -15.62 -5.59
N LEU A 191 14.15 -15.93 -4.52
CA LEU A 191 12.92 -15.29 -4.10
C LEU A 191 13.15 -13.80 -3.78
N LEU A 192 14.19 -13.48 -2.99
CA LEU A 192 14.61 -12.11 -2.68
C LEU A 192 15.02 -11.34 -3.94
N LEU A 193 15.75 -11.99 -4.87
CA LEU A 193 16.08 -11.39 -6.15
C LEU A 193 14.82 -11.05 -6.96
N GLY A 194 13.83 -11.92 -6.97
CA GLY A 194 12.54 -11.67 -7.61
C GLY A 194 11.86 -10.41 -7.05
N TYR A 195 11.83 -10.27 -5.74
CA TYR A 195 11.30 -9.05 -5.09
C TYR A 195 12.15 -7.80 -5.40
N ALA A 196 13.48 -7.93 -5.42
CA ALA A 196 14.34 -6.80 -5.78
C ALA A 196 14.11 -6.31 -7.23
N LEU A 197 13.84 -7.22 -8.16
CA LEU A 197 13.47 -6.88 -9.53
C LEU A 197 12.07 -6.27 -9.60
N LEU A 198 11.11 -6.78 -8.83
CA LEU A 198 9.75 -6.28 -8.76
C LEU A 198 9.69 -4.82 -8.25
N GLU A 199 10.44 -4.52 -7.18
CA GLU A 199 10.53 -3.15 -6.64
C GLU A 199 11.25 -2.17 -7.57
N GLN A 200 12.01 -2.66 -8.54
CA GLN A 200 12.59 -1.88 -9.63
C GLN A 200 11.68 -1.74 -10.83
N GLU A 201 10.43 -2.23 -10.77
CA GLU A 201 9.45 -2.27 -11.88
C GLU A 201 9.93 -3.12 -13.10
N ARG A 202 10.89 -4.02 -12.90
CA ARG A 202 11.42 -4.91 -13.93
C ARG A 202 10.59 -6.19 -14.01
N PHE A 203 9.33 -6.03 -14.36
CA PHE A 203 8.36 -7.13 -14.44
C PHE A 203 8.72 -8.17 -15.48
N ASP A 204 9.40 -7.77 -16.55
CA ASP A 204 9.93 -8.65 -17.61
C ASP A 204 10.89 -9.72 -17.10
N LEU A 205 11.61 -9.43 -16.02
CA LEU A 205 12.53 -10.37 -15.35
C LEU A 205 11.92 -11.01 -14.10
N ALA A 206 11.14 -10.25 -13.33
CA ALA A 206 10.57 -10.74 -12.07
C ALA A 206 9.49 -11.81 -12.31
N MET A 207 8.57 -11.59 -13.26
CA MET A 207 7.46 -12.53 -13.51
C MET A 207 7.94 -13.91 -13.93
N PRO A 208 8.83 -14.08 -14.95
CA PRO A 208 9.34 -15.40 -15.31
C PRO A 208 10.11 -16.10 -14.18
N LEU A 209 10.78 -15.30 -13.29
CA LEU A 209 11.48 -15.88 -12.13
C LEU A 209 10.47 -16.47 -11.13
N PHE A 210 9.42 -15.73 -10.74
CA PHE A 210 8.41 -16.23 -9.83
C PHE A 210 7.60 -17.40 -10.42
N GLU A 211 7.27 -17.35 -11.70
CA GLU A 211 6.61 -18.46 -12.41
C GLU A 211 7.47 -19.72 -12.40
N ARG A 212 8.77 -19.61 -12.66
CA ARG A 212 9.71 -20.74 -12.59
C ARG A 212 9.81 -21.28 -11.17
N LEU A 213 9.95 -20.41 -10.15
CA LEU A 213 10.02 -20.86 -8.76
C LEU A 213 8.76 -21.63 -8.37
N ALA A 214 7.57 -21.12 -8.70
CA ALA A 214 6.32 -21.81 -8.43
C ALA A 214 6.19 -23.13 -9.22
N ALA A 215 6.68 -23.22 -10.45
CA ALA A 215 6.58 -24.41 -11.28
C ALA A 215 7.57 -25.52 -10.85
N THR A 216 8.74 -25.16 -10.34
CA THR A 216 9.80 -26.12 -9.98
C THR A 216 9.63 -26.73 -8.60
N GLN A 217 8.88 -26.12 -7.71
CA GLN A 217 8.65 -26.63 -6.36
C GLN A 217 7.59 -27.73 -6.36
N ALA A 218 8.01 -28.95 -6.02
CA ALA A 218 7.07 -30.07 -5.87
C ALA A 218 6.18 -29.87 -4.64
N PRO A 219 4.85 -30.10 -4.72
CA PRO A 219 3.96 -29.92 -3.57
C PRO A 219 4.27 -30.89 -2.41
N TRP A 220 4.70 -32.11 -2.71
CA TRP A 220 5.01 -33.16 -1.74
C TRP A 220 6.31 -33.91 -2.12
N PRO A 221 7.49 -33.27 -1.96
CA PRO A 221 8.75 -33.92 -2.29
C PRO A 221 9.02 -35.06 -1.35
N ARG A 222 9.70 -36.11 -1.86
CA ARG A 222 10.08 -37.29 -1.09
C ARG A 222 11.59 -37.31 -0.91
N ARG A 223 12.03 -37.58 0.31
CA ARG A 223 13.44 -37.89 0.55
C ARG A 223 13.76 -39.29 0.00
N ASN A 224 14.99 -39.47 -0.46
CA ASN A 224 15.44 -40.79 -0.95
C ASN A 224 15.20 -41.85 0.13
N GLY A 225 14.45 -42.91 -0.25
CA GLY A 225 14.09 -44.02 0.66
C GLY A 225 12.88 -43.76 1.56
N ALA A 226 12.24 -42.59 1.49
CA ALA A 226 11.03 -42.33 2.25
C ALA A 226 9.77 -42.86 1.54
N SER A 227 8.87 -43.47 2.30
CA SER A 227 7.56 -43.94 1.82
C SER A 227 6.54 -42.83 1.62
N SER A 228 6.66 -41.69 2.36
CA SER A 228 5.79 -40.53 2.30
C SER A 228 6.54 -39.27 1.87
N GLY A 229 5.82 -38.33 1.26
CA GLY A 229 6.30 -36.98 1.03
C GLY A 229 6.24 -36.14 2.32
N TYR A 230 6.82 -34.96 2.27
CA TYR A 230 6.76 -33.97 3.33
C TYR A 230 6.22 -32.63 2.79
N GLU A 231 5.75 -31.74 3.68
CA GLU A 231 5.31 -30.38 3.34
C GLU A 231 6.47 -29.58 2.76
N ASN A 232 6.22 -28.96 1.62
CA ASN A 232 7.19 -28.08 0.97
C ASN A 232 6.83 -26.61 1.20
N TRP A 233 7.42 -25.99 2.19
CA TRP A 233 7.21 -24.58 2.50
C TRP A 233 7.68 -23.64 1.38
N ASP A 234 8.70 -24.03 0.61
CA ASP A 234 9.16 -23.26 -0.54
C ASP A 234 8.07 -23.18 -1.61
N ARG A 235 7.22 -24.22 -1.74
CA ARG A 235 6.07 -24.19 -2.65
C ARG A 235 5.05 -23.13 -2.24
N PHE A 236 4.71 -23.05 -0.96
CA PHE A 236 3.78 -22.03 -0.46
C PHE A 236 4.34 -20.62 -0.64
N SER A 237 5.61 -20.42 -0.28
CA SER A 237 6.29 -19.14 -0.46
C SER A 237 6.35 -18.72 -1.93
N ALA A 238 6.61 -19.64 -2.85
CA ALA A 238 6.61 -19.37 -4.30
C ALA A 238 5.22 -18.98 -4.83
N ASP A 239 4.16 -19.69 -4.42
CA ASP A 239 2.79 -19.39 -4.86
C ASP A 239 2.33 -18.01 -4.31
N ILE A 240 2.65 -17.67 -3.06
CA ILE A 240 2.37 -16.36 -2.46
C ILE A 240 3.14 -15.25 -3.18
N ALA A 241 4.42 -15.49 -3.47
CA ALA A 241 5.25 -14.52 -4.19
C ALA A 241 4.74 -14.28 -5.63
N LEU A 242 4.35 -15.35 -6.34
CA LEU A 242 3.75 -15.22 -7.66
C LEU A 242 2.43 -14.43 -7.63
N ALA A 243 1.57 -14.68 -6.64
CA ALA A 243 0.34 -13.92 -6.46
C ALA A 243 0.63 -12.43 -6.16
N THR A 244 1.62 -12.16 -5.30
CA THR A 244 2.07 -10.80 -4.98
C THR A 244 2.60 -10.08 -6.23
N ALA A 245 3.41 -10.76 -7.04
CA ALA A 245 3.95 -10.22 -8.28
C ALA A 245 2.85 -9.94 -9.32
N ARG A 246 1.88 -10.85 -9.48
CA ARG A 246 0.69 -10.62 -10.32
C ARG A 246 -0.10 -9.40 -9.87
N SER A 247 -0.33 -9.27 -8.58
CA SER A 247 -1.03 -8.11 -8.01
C SER A 247 -0.26 -6.80 -8.23
N ALA A 248 1.06 -6.80 -8.08
CA ALA A 248 1.90 -5.63 -8.38
C ALA A 248 1.87 -5.27 -9.88
N ALA A 249 1.69 -6.26 -10.75
CA ALA A 249 1.50 -6.10 -12.20
C ALA A 249 0.06 -5.71 -12.61
N ASN A 250 -0.82 -5.33 -11.67
CA ASN A 250 -2.24 -5.01 -11.86
C ASN A 250 -3.12 -6.20 -12.30
N HIS A 251 -2.67 -7.44 -12.08
CA HIS A 251 -3.43 -8.67 -12.33
C HIS A 251 -4.02 -9.23 -11.03
N ASN A 252 -4.75 -8.39 -10.27
CA ASN A 252 -5.33 -8.77 -8.98
C ASN A 252 -6.32 -9.93 -9.07
N ARG A 253 -7.07 -10.04 -10.16
CA ARG A 253 -8.00 -11.15 -10.41
C ARG A 253 -7.28 -12.49 -10.48
N ASP A 254 -6.14 -12.55 -11.18
CA ASP A 254 -5.36 -13.78 -11.32
C ASP A 254 -4.63 -14.14 -10.02
N ALA A 255 -4.20 -13.14 -9.25
CA ALA A 255 -3.65 -13.32 -7.92
C ALA A 255 -4.69 -13.88 -6.93
N ASP A 256 -5.91 -13.33 -6.93
CA ASP A 256 -7.03 -13.81 -6.12
C ASP A 256 -7.42 -15.25 -6.47
N ALA A 257 -7.53 -15.57 -7.76
CA ALA A 257 -7.86 -16.92 -8.23
C ALA A 257 -6.81 -17.95 -7.77
N LEU A 258 -5.51 -17.63 -7.91
CA LEU A 258 -4.43 -18.50 -7.47
C LEU A 258 -4.49 -18.76 -5.97
N LEU A 259 -4.61 -17.71 -5.15
CA LEU A 259 -4.60 -17.88 -3.70
C LEU A 259 -5.88 -18.56 -3.19
N ARG A 260 -7.05 -18.34 -3.81
CA ARG A 260 -8.29 -19.07 -3.46
C ARG A 260 -8.16 -20.56 -3.74
N GLU A 261 -7.52 -20.94 -4.84
CA GLU A 261 -7.22 -22.35 -5.14
C GLU A 261 -6.32 -22.95 -4.07
N ARG A 262 -5.28 -22.24 -3.62
CA ARG A 262 -4.35 -22.74 -2.59
C ARG A 262 -5.01 -22.82 -1.21
N VAL A 263 -5.80 -21.81 -0.84
CA VAL A 263 -6.59 -21.82 0.41
C VAL A 263 -7.61 -22.96 0.41
N ALA A 264 -8.22 -23.32 -0.72
CA ALA A 264 -9.14 -24.43 -0.80
C ALA A 264 -8.44 -25.80 -0.53
N ILE A 265 -7.14 -25.90 -0.85
CA ILE A 265 -6.33 -27.10 -0.56
C ILE A 265 -5.83 -27.11 0.89
N GLY A 266 -5.39 -25.94 1.40
CA GLY A 266 -4.84 -25.77 2.75
C GLY A 266 -5.56 -24.67 3.53
N PRO A 267 -6.82 -24.84 3.94
CA PRO A 267 -7.62 -23.80 4.60
C PRO A 267 -7.06 -23.40 5.97
N ASP A 268 -6.33 -24.31 6.63
CA ASP A 268 -5.77 -24.10 7.97
C ASP A 268 -4.33 -23.50 7.93
N ASN A 269 -3.89 -23.00 6.77
CA ASN A 269 -2.62 -22.31 6.65
C ASN A 269 -2.81 -20.79 6.88
N ALA A 270 -2.27 -20.28 7.99
CA ALA A 270 -2.40 -18.87 8.39
C ALA A 270 -1.76 -17.90 7.38
N GLU A 271 -0.62 -18.28 6.78
CA GLU A 271 0.10 -17.46 5.82
C GLU A 271 -0.69 -17.30 4.50
N LEU A 272 -1.28 -18.40 4.00
CA LEU A 272 -2.15 -18.34 2.81
C LEU A 272 -3.41 -17.50 3.07
N GLN A 273 -4.01 -17.61 4.26
CA GLN A 273 -5.16 -16.78 4.65
C GLN A 273 -4.77 -15.29 4.67
N ALA A 274 -3.63 -14.94 5.27
CA ALA A 274 -3.13 -13.56 5.32
C ALA A 274 -2.76 -13.02 3.92
N ALA A 275 -2.14 -13.85 3.08
CA ALA A 275 -1.83 -13.49 1.70
C ALA A 275 -3.09 -13.20 0.89
N LEU A 276 -4.10 -14.08 0.96
CA LEU A 276 -5.38 -13.85 0.29
C LEU A 276 -6.10 -12.61 0.83
N ALA A 277 -6.06 -12.36 2.14
CA ALA A 277 -6.59 -11.13 2.74
C ALA A 277 -5.96 -9.86 2.13
N SER A 278 -4.64 -9.88 1.91
CA SER A 278 -3.94 -8.77 1.26
C SER A 278 -4.43 -8.52 -0.18
N ILE A 279 -4.71 -9.57 -0.94
CA ILE A 279 -5.27 -9.43 -2.29
C ILE A 279 -6.74 -8.96 -2.25
N GLU A 280 -7.55 -9.49 -1.34
CA GLU A 280 -8.94 -9.01 -1.15
C GLU A 280 -8.96 -7.52 -0.79
N PHE A 281 -8.06 -7.07 0.08
CA PHE A 281 -7.90 -5.66 0.42
C PHE A 281 -7.58 -4.80 -0.81
N ARG A 282 -6.61 -5.22 -1.63
CA ARG A 282 -6.23 -4.52 -2.87
C ARG A 282 -7.36 -4.50 -3.90
N ARG A 283 -8.24 -5.47 -3.87
CA ARG A 283 -9.44 -5.52 -4.71
C ARG A 283 -10.59 -4.63 -4.21
N GLY A 284 -10.38 -3.90 -3.09
CA GLY A 284 -11.38 -2.99 -2.51
C GLY A 284 -12.34 -3.68 -1.56
N HIS A 285 -11.95 -4.80 -0.94
CA HIS A 285 -12.78 -5.57 -0.01
C HIS A 285 -12.21 -5.55 1.43
N PRO A 286 -12.16 -4.38 2.10
CA PRO A 286 -11.55 -4.28 3.43
C PRO A 286 -12.27 -5.09 4.50
N SER A 287 -13.61 -5.24 4.42
CA SER A 287 -14.37 -6.06 5.37
C SER A 287 -14.08 -7.56 5.20
N ALA A 288 -13.96 -8.03 3.97
CA ALA A 288 -13.58 -9.42 3.69
C ALA A 288 -12.13 -9.68 4.13
N ALA A 289 -11.22 -8.76 3.84
CA ALA A 289 -9.83 -8.83 4.28
C ALA A 289 -9.71 -8.86 5.80
N LEU A 290 -10.51 -8.06 6.52
CA LEU A 290 -10.54 -8.06 7.99
C LEU A 290 -10.97 -9.44 8.53
N GLN A 291 -12.02 -10.02 7.98
CA GLN A 291 -12.51 -11.35 8.40
C GLN A 291 -11.46 -12.42 8.14
N ARG A 292 -10.82 -12.39 6.99
CA ARG A 292 -9.80 -13.38 6.60
C ARG A 292 -8.52 -13.26 7.44
N ASN A 293 -8.08 -12.05 7.74
CA ASN A 293 -6.99 -11.83 8.68
C ASN A 293 -7.34 -12.33 10.09
N ALA A 294 -8.59 -12.15 10.54
CA ALA A 294 -9.04 -12.72 11.80
C ALA A 294 -8.99 -14.26 11.80
N MET A 295 -9.36 -14.91 10.69
CA MET A 295 -9.20 -16.37 10.52
C MET A 295 -7.72 -16.76 10.60
N ALA A 296 -6.82 -16.05 9.91
CA ALA A 296 -5.38 -16.31 9.99
C ALA A 296 -4.87 -16.21 11.45
N LEU A 297 -5.35 -15.25 12.22
CA LEU A 297 -4.97 -15.06 13.63
C LEU A 297 -5.58 -16.09 14.59
N THR A 298 -6.65 -16.80 14.21
CA THR A 298 -7.11 -17.96 15.00
C THR A 298 -6.23 -19.18 14.78
N LEU A 299 -5.58 -19.29 13.63
CA LEU A 299 -4.63 -20.35 13.30
C LEU A 299 -3.23 -20.06 13.86
N ASP A 300 -2.77 -18.83 13.69
CA ASP A 300 -1.50 -18.33 14.24
C ASP A 300 -1.68 -16.90 14.79
N PRO A 301 -1.82 -16.74 16.13
CA PRO A 301 -1.95 -15.43 16.79
C PRO A 301 -0.75 -14.49 16.60
N HIS A 302 0.43 -15.04 16.25
CA HIS A 302 1.67 -14.29 16.06
C HIS A 302 1.92 -13.89 14.61
N GLN A 303 1.08 -14.31 13.66
CA GLN A 303 1.24 -14.02 12.25
C GLN A 303 1.23 -12.51 11.98
N LYS A 304 2.44 -11.95 11.78
CA LYS A 304 2.67 -10.48 11.69
C LYS A 304 1.91 -9.83 10.55
N GLN A 305 1.87 -10.48 9.37
CA GLN A 305 1.18 -9.94 8.19
C GLN A 305 -0.33 -9.83 8.44
N ALA A 306 -0.95 -10.85 9.06
CA ALA A 306 -2.37 -10.80 9.39
C ALA A 306 -2.67 -9.72 10.43
N ARG A 307 -1.82 -9.56 11.46
CA ARG A 307 -1.96 -8.48 12.47
C ARG A 307 -1.87 -7.10 11.82
N SER A 308 -0.92 -6.88 10.91
CA SER A 308 -0.80 -5.64 10.13
C SER A 308 -2.00 -5.44 9.21
N GLY A 309 -2.46 -6.49 8.54
CA GLY A 309 -3.63 -6.46 7.67
C GLY A 309 -4.93 -6.12 8.41
N VAL A 310 -5.09 -6.54 9.67
CA VAL A 310 -6.21 -6.08 10.52
C VAL A 310 -6.17 -4.57 10.71
N VAL A 311 -4.99 -4.01 11.02
CA VAL A 311 -4.81 -2.56 11.19
C VAL A 311 -5.14 -1.80 9.91
N GLU A 312 -4.65 -2.27 8.77
CA GLU A 312 -4.92 -1.66 7.46
C GLU A 312 -6.43 -1.70 7.12
N ALA A 313 -7.07 -2.85 7.31
CA ALA A 313 -8.49 -3.01 7.05
C ALA A 313 -9.36 -2.15 8.00
N GLN A 314 -9.02 -2.08 9.29
CA GLN A 314 -9.71 -1.21 10.26
C GLN A 314 -9.56 0.27 9.89
N ARG A 315 -8.36 0.67 9.43
CA ARG A 315 -8.08 2.02 8.96
C ARG A 315 -8.96 2.39 7.76
N ASP A 316 -9.06 1.50 6.77
CA ASP A 316 -9.83 1.73 5.54
C ASP A 316 -11.36 1.69 5.79
N LEU A 317 -11.76 1.01 6.85
CA LEU A 317 -13.13 1.01 7.35
C LEU A 317 -13.43 2.21 8.28
N ASP A 318 -12.54 3.20 8.36
CA ASP A 318 -12.65 4.38 9.24
C ASP A 318 -12.81 4.04 10.74
N ARG A 319 -12.33 2.86 11.17
CA ARG A 319 -12.30 2.42 12.57
C ARG A 319 -10.93 2.74 13.19
N LEU A 320 -10.57 4.03 13.22
CA LEU A 320 -9.22 4.46 13.57
C LEU A 320 -8.87 4.24 15.04
N ASP A 321 -9.85 4.25 15.93
CA ASP A 321 -9.71 3.85 17.34
C ASP A 321 -9.26 2.38 17.47
N LEU A 322 -9.94 1.48 16.75
CA LEU A 322 -9.58 0.06 16.74
C LEU A 322 -8.24 -0.19 16.06
N ALA A 323 -7.99 0.47 14.94
CA ALA A 323 -6.71 0.37 14.23
C ALA A 323 -5.53 0.74 15.13
N ALA A 324 -5.66 1.84 15.90
CA ALA A 324 -4.64 2.25 16.85
C ALA A 324 -4.47 1.28 18.02
N ALA A 325 -5.57 0.79 18.57
CA ALA A 325 -5.52 -0.19 19.66
C ALA A 325 -4.85 -1.50 19.21
N THR A 326 -5.13 -1.95 17.98
CA THR A 326 -4.49 -3.14 17.39
C THR A 326 -3.03 -2.89 17.04
N PHE A 327 -2.68 -1.68 16.60
CA PHE A 327 -1.32 -1.31 16.19
C PHE A 327 -0.35 -1.14 17.35
N ALA A 328 -0.81 -0.64 18.51
CA ALA A 328 0.06 -0.31 19.64
C ALA A 328 0.90 -1.50 20.16
N PRO A 329 0.33 -2.70 20.43
CA PRO A 329 1.13 -3.85 20.84
C PRO A 329 2.06 -4.34 19.73
N LEU A 330 1.63 -4.27 18.47
CA LEU A 330 2.45 -4.69 17.32
C LEU A 330 3.70 -3.80 17.17
N ARG A 331 3.56 -2.48 17.30
CA ARG A 331 4.67 -1.53 17.28
C ARG A 331 5.64 -1.75 18.44
N LYS A 332 5.14 -2.10 19.63
CA LYS A 332 5.97 -2.40 20.78
C LYS A 332 6.78 -3.68 20.58
N GLU A 333 6.20 -4.68 19.96
CA GLU A 333 6.86 -5.96 19.65
C GLU A 333 7.93 -5.82 18.55
N TYR A 334 7.68 -4.98 17.53
CA TYR A 334 8.57 -4.77 16.38
C TYR A 334 8.95 -3.29 16.23
N PRO A 335 9.74 -2.71 17.15
CA PRO A 335 9.99 -1.26 17.16
C PRO A 335 10.79 -0.76 15.96
N ASP A 336 11.66 -1.59 15.38
CA ASP A 336 12.56 -1.24 14.28
C ASP A 336 12.02 -1.65 12.90
N ASP A 337 10.84 -2.29 12.85
CA ASP A 337 10.23 -2.70 11.58
C ASP A 337 9.79 -1.49 10.75
N ALA A 338 10.44 -1.30 9.60
CA ALA A 338 10.20 -0.16 8.70
C ALA A 338 8.79 -0.16 8.09
N GLY A 339 8.19 -1.35 7.89
CA GLY A 339 6.81 -1.49 7.39
C GLY A 339 5.80 -0.96 8.40
N LEU A 340 5.96 -1.38 9.66
CA LEU A 340 5.11 -0.92 10.76
C LEU A 340 5.31 0.57 11.07
N GLN A 341 6.53 1.10 10.94
CA GLN A 341 6.76 2.54 11.08
C GLN A 341 5.98 3.33 10.00
N ARG A 342 5.98 2.86 8.75
CA ARG A 342 5.17 3.47 7.67
C ARG A 342 3.66 3.34 7.94
N LEU A 343 3.21 2.18 8.38
CA LEU A 343 1.79 1.97 8.76
C LEU A 343 1.37 2.93 9.88
N GLY A 344 2.19 3.08 10.92
CA GLY A 344 1.95 4.05 11.99
C GLY A 344 1.89 5.49 11.47
N ALA A 345 2.84 5.90 10.62
CA ALA A 345 2.82 7.21 10.00
C ALA A 345 1.56 7.44 9.14
N SER A 346 1.04 6.41 8.46
CA SER A 346 -0.19 6.52 7.70
C SER A 346 -1.43 6.71 8.58
N LEU A 347 -1.50 6.04 9.74
CA LEU A 347 -2.56 6.23 10.73
C LEU A 347 -2.55 7.67 11.30
N GLU A 348 -1.36 8.19 11.64
CA GLU A 348 -1.23 9.57 12.14
C GLU A 348 -1.61 10.61 11.08
N ARG A 349 -1.24 10.40 9.82
CA ARG A 349 -1.66 11.28 8.73
C ARG A 349 -3.18 11.31 8.58
N GLN A 350 -3.84 10.14 8.60
CA GLN A 350 -5.29 10.09 8.49
C GLN A 350 -6.00 10.75 9.67
N ARG A 351 -5.37 10.81 10.86
CA ARG A 351 -5.87 11.55 12.02
C ARG A 351 -5.57 13.04 11.98
N GLY A 352 -4.59 13.45 11.20
CA GLY A 352 -4.14 14.84 11.07
C GLY A 352 -5.09 15.71 10.27
N TRP A 353 -4.62 16.92 9.93
CA TRP A 353 -5.30 17.84 9.02
C TRP A 353 -5.48 17.23 7.63
N GLN A 354 -6.59 17.57 6.98
CA GLN A 354 -6.84 17.24 5.58
C GLN A 354 -7.16 18.53 4.81
N VAL A 355 -6.53 18.70 3.66
CA VAL A 355 -6.74 19.87 2.79
C VAL A 355 -7.00 19.39 1.37
N HIS A 356 -8.02 19.96 0.74
CA HIS A 356 -8.35 19.72 -0.66
C HIS A 356 -8.51 21.06 -1.36
N LEU A 357 -7.76 21.26 -2.43
CA LEU A 357 -7.89 22.41 -3.34
C LEU A 357 -8.23 21.88 -4.73
N SER A 358 -9.36 22.33 -5.26
CA SER A 358 -9.75 22.10 -6.64
C SER A 358 -9.91 23.43 -7.36
N HIS A 359 -9.32 23.56 -8.55
CA HIS A 359 -9.45 24.71 -9.42
C HIS A 359 -9.75 24.26 -10.83
N ALA A 360 -10.76 24.85 -11.44
CA ALA A 360 -11.08 24.64 -12.84
C ALA A 360 -11.27 25.96 -13.54
N ARG A 361 -10.82 26.05 -14.78
CA ARG A 361 -11.06 27.18 -15.66
C ARG A 361 -11.43 26.66 -17.04
N GLY A 362 -12.41 27.28 -17.68
CA GLY A 362 -12.82 26.92 -19.00
C GLY A 362 -13.14 28.13 -19.87
N ARG A 363 -13.09 27.89 -21.18
CA ARG A 363 -13.53 28.80 -22.19
C ARG A 363 -14.49 28.11 -23.14
N SER A 364 -15.57 28.78 -23.51
CA SER A 364 -16.56 28.31 -24.47
C SER A 364 -16.70 29.28 -25.62
N ASP A 365 -16.41 28.84 -26.83
CA ASP A 365 -16.58 29.61 -28.05
C ASP A 365 -17.77 29.06 -28.87
N ASN A 366 -18.63 29.95 -29.33
CA ASN A 366 -19.77 29.64 -30.18
C ASN A 366 -19.40 29.70 -31.65
N ASP A 367 -19.77 28.71 -32.44
CA ASP A 367 -19.51 28.67 -33.92
C ASP A 367 -20.30 29.72 -34.71
N THR A 368 -21.20 30.48 -34.08
CA THR A 368 -22.03 31.47 -34.74
C THR A 368 -21.72 32.89 -34.28
N LEU A 369 -21.46 33.78 -35.23
CA LEU A 369 -21.21 35.22 -35.08
C LEU A 369 -22.40 35.99 -34.47
N THR A 370 -23.42 35.34 -33.96
CA THR A 370 -24.59 35.99 -33.34
C THR A 370 -24.49 35.96 -31.84
N ASN A 371 -24.83 37.06 -31.23
CA ASN A 371 -24.92 37.50 -29.83
C ASN A 371 -25.49 36.50 -28.78
N SER A 372 -25.34 35.20 -28.92
CA SER A 372 -25.79 34.21 -27.92
C SER A 372 -24.67 33.72 -27.05
N THR A 373 -24.82 33.94 -25.80
CA THR A 373 -23.88 33.55 -24.73
C THR A 373 -24.05 32.06 -24.38
N SER A 374 -22.95 31.35 -24.20
CA SER A 374 -22.97 30.00 -23.62
C SER A 374 -23.71 30.01 -22.28
N PRO A 375 -24.50 28.97 -21.95
CA PRO A 375 -25.06 28.82 -20.60
C PRO A 375 -24.03 28.79 -19.48
N LEU A 376 -22.77 28.46 -19.77
CA LEU A 376 -21.65 28.48 -18.84
C LEU A 376 -20.90 29.80 -18.80
N GLY A 377 -21.16 30.73 -19.76
CA GLY A 377 -20.35 31.90 -20.01
C GLY A 377 -19.23 31.61 -21.02
N ASN A 378 -18.62 32.67 -21.56
CA ASN A 378 -17.54 32.54 -22.54
C ASN A 378 -16.23 32.13 -21.87
N ASP A 379 -15.88 32.77 -20.76
CA ASP A 379 -14.84 32.33 -19.83
C ASP A 379 -15.49 32.05 -18.48
N PHE A 380 -15.07 30.98 -17.83
CA PHE A 380 -15.60 30.61 -16.51
C PHE A 380 -14.54 29.90 -15.66
N GLY A 381 -14.72 29.94 -14.34
CA GLY A 381 -13.85 29.28 -13.40
C GLY A 381 -14.52 28.94 -12.08
N SER A 382 -14.00 27.93 -11.44
CA SER A 382 -14.42 27.47 -10.12
C SER A 382 -13.20 27.15 -9.28
N THR A 383 -13.18 27.63 -8.06
CA THR A 383 -12.16 27.29 -7.06
C THR A 383 -12.85 26.81 -5.80
N LEU A 384 -12.47 25.65 -5.30
CA LEU A 384 -12.93 25.08 -4.03
C LEU A 384 -11.71 24.81 -3.14
N LEU A 385 -11.74 25.34 -1.93
CA LEU A 385 -10.80 25.01 -0.87
C LEU A 385 -11.57 24.39 0.29
N GLU A 386 -11.18 23.21 0.69
CA GLU A 386 -11.71 22.51 1.87
C GLU A 386 -10.55 22.21 2.83
N ALA A 387 -10.78 22.44 4.12
CA ALA A 387 -9.83 22.11 5.17
C ALA A 387 -10.58 21.47 6.33
N GLU A 388 -10.13 20.32 6.77
CA GLU A 388 -10.69 19.59 7.90
C GLU A 388 -9.66 19.47 9.02
N SER A 389 -10.11 19.72 10.26
CA SER A 389 -9.28 19.60 11.45
C SER A 389 -8.74 18.19 11.67
N PRO A 390 -7.73 18.01 12.52
CA PRO A 390 -7.45 16.70 13.09
C PRO A 390 -8.69 16.08 13.71
N LEU A 391 -8.69 14.73 13.81
CA LEU A 391 -9.82 14.00 14.39
C LEU A 391 -10.03 14.34 15.86
N LEU A 392 -11.25 14.62 16.19
CA LEU A 392 -11.75 14.85 17.54
C LEU A 392 -12.51 13.60 18.00
N GLY A 393 -12.02 12.96 19.06
CA GLY A 393 -12.62 11.71 19.55
C GLY A 393 -12.63 10.57 18.53
N GLU A 394 -11.64 10.54 17.64
CA GLU A 394 -11.44 9.49 16.61
C GLU A 394 -12.54 9.39 15.55
N ARG A 395 -13.51 10.34 15.50
CA ARG A 395 -14.71 10.22 14.64
C ARG A 395 -15.15 11.54 14.01
N TRP A 396 -14.84 12.68 14.64
CA TRP A 396 -15.34 13.98 14.23
C TRP A 396 -14.25 14.85 13.67
N ARG A 397 -14.60 15.69 12.69
CA ARG A 397 -13.76 16.80 12.22
C ARG A 397 -14.58 18.07 12.19
N VAL A 398 -13.92 19.20 12.37
CA VAL A 398 -14.45 20.51 12.04
C VAL A 398 -13.93 20.88 10.66
N GLY A 399 -14.82 21.24 9.75
CA GLY A 399 -14.50 21.55 8.37
C GLY A 399 -14.78 23.00 8.01
N LEU A 400 -13.87 23.57 7.21
CA LEU A 400 -14.02 24.87 6.54
C LEU A 400 -14.07 24.61 5.04
N ARG A 401 -15.00 25.30 4.34
CA ARG A 401 -15.08 25.31 2.87
C ARG A 401 -15.14 26.74 2.37
N ALA A 402 -14.38 27.04 1.35
CA ALA A 402 -14.46 28.29 0.61
C ALA A 402 -14.61 27.98 -0.88
N ARG A 403 -15.57 28.60 -1.53
CA ARG A 403 -15.83 28.45 -2.96
C ARG A 403 -15.91 29.79 -3.64
N ASP A 404 -15.36 29.87 -4.85
CA ASP A 404 -15.39 31.05 -5.72
C ASP A 404 -15.67 30.58 -7.16
N ASP A 405 -16.89 30.79 -7.64
CA ASP A 405 -17.33 30.51 -9.00
C ASP A 405 -17.55 31.80 -9.75
N TRP A 406 -17.10 31.89 -10.97
CA TRP A 406 -17.31 33.06 -11.83
C TRP A 406 -17.51 32.64 -13.28
N ALA A 407 -18.25 33.46 -14.02
CA ALA A 407 -18.41 33.34 -15.45
C ALA A 407 -18.59 34.71 -16.12
N ASP A 408 -17.98 34.87 -17.28
CA ASP A 408 -18.14 36.05 -18.12
C ASP A 408 -19.23 35.79 -19.15
N PHE A 409 -20.35 36.47 -18.98
CA PHE A 409 -21.38 36.57 -19.98
C PHE A 409 -21.11 37.81 -20.85
N GLN A 410 -21.75 37.90 -21.99
CA GLN A 410 -21.44 38.88 -23.04
C GLN A 410 -21.33 40.34 -22.53
N ASP A 411 -22.12 40.69 -21.51
CA ASP A 411 -22.30 42.06 -20.99
C ASP A 411 -21.90 42.19 -19.53
N THR A 412 -21.64 41.08 -18.82
CA THR A 412 -21.37 41.13 -17.39
C THR A 412 -20.62 39.90 -16.91
N ARG A 413 -19.77 40.08 -15.88
CA ARG A 413 -19.22 38.99 -15.10
C ARG A 413 -20.15 38.70 -13.92
N VAL A 414 -20.43 37.44 -13.72
CA VAL A 414 -21.17 36.93 -12.55
C VAL A 414 -20.21 36.17 -11.67
N ARG A 415 -20.24 36.50 -10.41
CA ARG A 415 -19.38 35.82 -9.41
C ARG A 415 -20.22 35.43 -8.21
N TYR A 416 -19.96 34.19 -7.75
CA TYR A 416 -20.59 33.59 -6.58
C TYR A 416 -19.50 33.09 -5.64
N ARG A 417 -19.50 33.60 -4.42
CA ARG A 417 -18.60 33.14 -3.36
C ARG A 417 -19.39 32.57 -2.22
N SER A 418 -18.83 31.53 -1.56
CA SER A 418 -19.44 30.99 -0.35
C SER A 418 -18.39 30.51 0.64
N PHE A 419 -18.70 30.73 1.92
CA PHE A 419 -17.87 30.28 3.04
C PHE A 419 -18.72 29.44 3.98
N TRP A 420 -18.17 28.27 4.38
CA TRP A 420 -18.89 27.28 5.14
C TRP A 420 -18.07 26.84 6.33
N LEU A 421 -18.72 26.66 7.47
CA LEU A 421 -18.20 26.01 8.66
C LEU A 421 -19.10 24.82 8.97
N GLY A 422 -18.51 23.68 9.32
CA GLY A 422 -19.31 22.48 9.57
C GLY A 422 -18.58 21.42 10.34
N THR A 423 -19.22 20.31 10.45
CA THR A 423 -18.71 19.10 11.09
C THR A 423 -18.86 17.92 10.17
N HIS A 424 -17.91 17.00 10.27
CA HIS A 424 -17.92 15.77 9.55
C HIS A 424 -17.71 14.62 10.54
N TYR A 425 -18.65 13.68 10.57
CA TYR A 425 -18.57 12.44 11.31
C TYR A 425 -18.31 11.28 10.35
N ARG A 426 -17.26 10.51 10.62
CA ARG A 426 -16.98 9.29 9.85
C ARG A 426 -16.57 8.16 10.78
N TYR A 427 -17.27 7.06 10.70
CA TYR A 427 -16.93 5.86 11.46
C TYR A 427 -17.62 4.62 10.87
N ASP A 428 -16.86 3.60 10.57
CA ASP A 428 -17.31 2.31 10.03
C ASP A 428 -18.14 2.47 8.75
N ARG A 429 -19.44 2.32 8.85
CA ARG A 429 -20.36 2.39 7.71
C ARG A 429 -20.98 3.76 7.49
N LEU A 430 -20.90 4.61 8.48
CA LEU A 430 -21.58 5.90 8.48
C LEU A 430 -20.62 7.06 8.18
N ASP A 431 -21.01 7.89 7.23
CA ASP A 431 -20.36 9.13 6.84
C ASP A 431 -21.42 10.25 6.82
N VAL A 432 -21.30 11.25 7.69
CA VAL A 432 -22.29 12.34 7.77
C VAL A 432 -21.57 13.67 7.89
N SER A 433 -21.90 14.63 7.04
CA SER A 433 -21.41 15.99 7.16
C SER A 433 -22.55 17.02 7.19
N ALA A 434 -22.37 18.05 8.00
CA ALA A 434 -23.32 19.15 8.11
C ALA A 434 -22.55 20.47 8.10
N TYR A 435 -22.88 21.34 7.16
CA TYR A 435 -22.24 22.63 6.97
C TYR A 435 -23.30 23.75 6.93
N GLY A 436 -23.03 24.83 7.66
CA GLY A 436 -23.74 26.10 7.56
C GLY A 436 -22.80 27.16 7.03
N GLY A 437 -23.28 28.02 6.17
CA GLY A 437 -22.43 29.02 5.52
C GLY A 437 -23.16 30.22 5.04
N ARG A 438 -22.40 31.12 4.44
CA ARG A 438 -22.91 32.34 3.80
C ARG A 438 -22.52 32.33 2.34
N ALA A 439 -23.52 32.54 1.49
CA ALA A 439 -23.34 32.80 0.08
C ALA A 439 -23.32 34.32 -0.17
N LEU A 440 -22.30 34.78 -0.86
CA LEU A 440 -22.10 36.16 -1.29
C LEU A 440 -22.28 36.20 -2.80
N ASP A 441 -23.29 36.91 -3.26
CA ASP A 441 -23.65 37.07 -4.68
C ASP A 441 -23.44 38.54 -5.07
N GLU A 442 -22.77 38.80 -6.20
CA GLU A 442 -22.54 40.17 -6.69
C GLU A 442 -23.82 40.93 -7.03
N PHE A 443 -24.98 40.25 -7.08
CA PHE A 443 -26.28 40.84 -7.38
C PHE A 443 -27.15 41.04 -6.12
N ASP A 444 -26.55 41.32 -4.96
CA ASP A 444 -27.21 41.63 -3.66
C ASP A 444 -28.13 40.53 -3.13
N ARG A 445 -27.81 39.28 -3.39
CA ARG A 445 -28.59 38.13 -2.91
C ARG A 445 -27.84 37.24 -1.91
N ASP A 446 -27.12 37.92 -1.11
CA ASP A 446 -26.47 37.27 0.04
C ASP A 446 -27.47 36.48 0.86
N GLY A 447 -27.05 35.36 1.40
CA GLY A 447 -27.92 34.56 2.25
C GLY A 447 -27.20 33.39 2.91
N THR A 448 -27.85 32.89 3.94
CA THR A 448 -27.42 31.66 4.60
C THR A 448 -27.64 30.47 3.68
N ALA A 449 -26.67 29.56 3.70
CA ALA A 449 -26.72 28.30 2.96
C ALA A 449 -26.42 27.14 3.91
N TRP A 450 -27.09 26.02 3.66
CA TRP A 450 -26.95 24.80 4.43
C TRP A 450 -26.64 23.64 3.50
N ALA A 451 -25.79 22.72 3.94
CA ALA A 451 -25.52 21.47 3.25
C ALA A 451 -25.49 20.33 4.26
N LEU A 452 -26.20 19.27 3.95
CA LEU A 452 -26.22 18.04 4.72
C LEU A 452 -25.96 16.89 3.75
N ASP A 453 -24.94 16.08 4.03
CA ASP A 453 -24.64 14.87 3.30
C ASP A 453 -24.61 13.70 4.29
N ALA A 454 -25.24 12.57 3.90
CA ALA A 454 -25.26 11.33 4.69
C ALA A 454 -24.97 10.15 3.78
N GLY A 455 -23.97 9.38 4.12
CA GLY A 455 -23.52 8.19 3.39
C GLY A 455 -23.58 6.94 4.24
N TRP A 456 -23.85 5.80 3.61
CA TRP A 456 -23.89 4.49 4.24
C TRP A 456 -23.22 3.44 3.37
N ARG A 457 -22.26 2.69 3.94
CA ARG A 457 -21.61 1.54 3.32
C ARG A 457 -22.42 0.29 3.65
N PHE A 458 -23.19 -0.23 2.69
CA PHE A 458 -23.97 -1.45 2.87
C PHE A 458 -23.09 -2.69 2.90
N SER A 459 -22.05 -2.69 2.07
CA SER A 459 -21.01 -3.73 1.96
C SER A 459 -19.75 -3.13 1.33
N ASP A 460 -18.70 -3.90 1.16
CA ASP A 460 -17.50 -3.46 0.44
C ASP A 460 -17.82 -2.99 -0.99
N ALA A 461 -18.83 -3.61 -1.62
CA ALA A 461 -19.22 -3.30 -2.99
C ALA A 461 -20.25 -2.18 -3.12
N TRP A 462 -21.07 -1.91 -2.10
CA TRP A 462 -22.21 -1.01 -2.20
C TRP A 462 -22.14 0.14 -1.21
N TYR A 463 -22.24 1.37 -1.74
CA TYR A 463 -22.30 2.61 -0.98
C TYR A 463 -23.45 3.47 -1.47
N GLY A 464 -24.28 3.95 -0.56
CA GLY A 464 -25.37 4.88 -0.88
C GLY A 464 -25.21 6.20 -0.13
N SER A 465 -25.67 7.30 -0.73
CA SER A 465 -25.64 8.61 -0.09
C SER A 465 -26.88 9.43 -0.40
N LEU A 466 -27.22 10.34 0.52
CA LEU A 466 -28.23 11.36 0.39
C LEU A 466 -27.57 12.73 0.60
N ALA A 467 -27.99 13.72 -0.18
CA ALA A 467 -27.49 15.09 -0.09
C ALA A 467 -28.66 16.07 -0.10
N TRP A 468 -28.60 17.09 0.74
CA TRP A 468 -29.52 18.23 0.73
C TRP A 468 -28.74 19.52 0.82
N ARG A 469 -29.03 20.47 -0.07
CA ARG A 469 -28.34 21.76 -0.13
C ARG A 469 -29.32 22.89 -0.40
N THR A 470 -29.19 23.97 0.34
CA THR A 470 -29.85 25.24 0.03
C THR A 470 -28.88 26.14 -0.73
N ARG A 471 -29.38 26.99 -1.60
CA ARG A 471 -28.57 27.86 -2.47
C ARG A 471 -27.48 27.07 -3.21
N ASP A 472 -27.84 25.94 -3.71
CA ASP A 472 -26.93 25.00 -4.37
C ASP A 472 -26.14 25.71 -5.49
N PRO A 473 -24.80 25.60 -5.52
CA PRO A 473 -23.97 26.16 -6.58
C PRO A 473 -24.35 25.74 -7.99
N ASP A 474 -24.98 24.58 -8.14
CA ASP A 474 -25.44 24.05 -9.42
C ASP A 474 -26.73 24.71 -9.96
N ALA A 475 -27.37 25.60 -9.19
CA ALA A 475 -28.18 26.64 -9.79
C ALA A 475 -27.23 27.56 -10.55
N SER A 476 -27.15 27.41 -11.88
CA SER A 476 -26.09 27.96 -12.73
C SER A 476 -25.83 29.46 -12.48
N LEU A 477 -24.61 29.89 -12.77
CA LEU A 477 -24.27 31.34 -12.70
C LEU A 477 -25.15 32.19 -13.63
N GLN A 478 -25.61 31.61 -14.74
CA GLN A 478 -26.58 32.22 -15.63
C GLN A 478 -27.92 32.50 -14.90
N ALA A 479 -28.44 31.55 -14.13
CA ALA A 479 -29.65 31.75 -13.32
C ALA A 479 -29.43 32.83 -12.23
N ARG A 480 -28.30 32.77 -11.56
CA ARG A 480 -27.91 33.73 -10.52
C ARG A 480 -27.82 35.19 -11.02
N ARG A 481 -27.34 35.34 -12.26
CA ARG A 481 -27.35 36.64 -12.94
C ARG A 481 -28.72 37.33 -12.89
N PHE A 482 -29.79 36.53 -13.00
CA PHE A 482 -31.17 37.05 -12.90
C PHE A 482 -31.80 36.86 -11.50
N GLY A 483 -30.94 36.57 -10.52
CA GLY A 483 -31.35 36.43 -9.13
C GLY A 483 -32.10 35.17 -8.79
N ILE A 484 -31.95 34.16 -9.59
CA ILE A 484 -32.57 32.88 -9.36
C ILE A 484 -31.59 32.01 -8.62
N THR A 485 -31.97 31.57 -7.43
CA THR A 485 -31.24 30.57 -6.62
C THR A 485 -31.91 29.20 -6.72
N GLY A 486 -31.29 28.16 -6.21
CA GLY A 486 -31.89 26.82 -6.23
C GLY A 486 -31.50 26.02 -5.01
N ASP A 487 -32.43 25.19 -4.54
CA ASP A 487 -32.20 24.20 -3.48
C ASP A 487 -32.25 22.81 -4.08
N SER A 488 -31.40 21.90 -3.62
CA SER A 488 -31.35 20.56 -4.16
C SER A 488 -31.49 19.47 -3.13
N ILE A 489 -32.05 18.34 -3.57
CA ILE A 489 -31.98 17.06 -2.89
C ILE A 489 -31.48 16.01 -3.89
N GLY A 490 -30.58 15.14 -3.44
CA GLY A 490 -30.01 14.10 -4.28
C GLY A 490 -29.84 12.79 -3.52
N ALA A 491 -29.81 11.70 -4.28
CA ALA A 491 -29.44 10.39 -3.81
C ALA A 491 -28.46 9.76 -4.79
N ALA A 492 -27.47 9.05 -4.28
CA ALA A 492 -26.53 8.32 -5.13
C ALA A 492 -26.35 6.89 -4.62
N LEU A 493 -26.16 5.96 -5.55
CA LEU A 493 -25.86 4.56 -5.27
C LEU A 493 -24.63 4.17 -6.10
N ARG A 494 -23.55 3.80 -5.41
CA ARG A 494 -22.31 3.34 -6.02
C ARG A 494 -22.15 1.85 -5.84
N TRP A 495 -21.77 1.19 -6.94
CA TRP A 495 -21.42 -0.23 -6.97
C TRP A 495 -19.99 -0.40 -7.48
N THR A 496 -19.12 -0.88 -6.60
CA THR A 496 -17.69 -1.13 -6.86
C THR A 496 -17.39 -2.58 -6.44
N PRO A 497 -17.75 -3.57 -7.26
CA PRO A 497 -17.63 -4.98 -6.88
C PRO A 497 -16.17 -5.44 -6.74
N ASN A 498 -15.22 -4.71 -7.33
CA ASN A 498 -13.78 -4.98 -7.29
C ASN A 498 -13.00 -3.77 -7.85
N ASP A 499 -11.69 -3.91 -7.93
CA ASP A 499 -10.76 -2.91 -8.46
C ASP A 499 -10.86 -2.65 -9.98
N GLU A 500 -11.62 -3.48 -10.69
CA GLU A 500 -11.78 -3.39 -12.15
C GLU A 500 -13.08 -2.70 -12.59
N SER A 501 -14.07 -2.62 -11.70
CA SER A 501 -15.40 -2.14 -12.04
C SER A 501 -15.91 -1.09 -11.07
N ARG A 502 -16.48 -0.01 -11.60
CA ARG A 502 -17.16 1.02 -10.82
C ARG A 502 -18.36 1.56 -11.57
N TRP A 503 -19.51 1.60 -10.91
CA TRP A 503 -20.75 2.14 -11.44
C TRP A 503 -21.40 3.06 -10.41
N GLU A 504 -21.99 4.15 -10.86
CA GLU A 504 -22.69 5.09 -9.99
C GLU A 504 -23.98 5.57 -10.65
N LEU A 505 -25.08 5.42 -9.94
CA LEU A 505 -26.37 5.96 -10.31
C LEU A 505 -26.68 7.11 -9.35
N GLN A 506 -26.99 8.29 -9.90
CA GLN A 506 -27.31 9.48 -9.16
C GLN A 506 -28.67 10.03 -9.61
N ALA A 507 -29.56 10.31 -8.67
CA ALA A 507 -30.82 11.00 -8.89
C ALA A 507 -30.79 12.33 -8.14
N ARG A 508 -31.22 13.41 -8.77
CA ARG A 508 -31.19 14.74 -8.20
C ARG A 508 -32.41 15.54 -8.62
N GLN A 509 -32.96 16.30 -7.67
CA GLN A 509 -33.97 17.31 -7.92
C GLN A 509 -33.43 18.70 -7.51
N LEU A 510 -33.51 19.68 -8.39
CA LEU A 510 -33.17 21.06 -8.16
C LEU A 510 -34.45 21.89 -8.28
N ARG A 511 -34.76 22.68 -7.22
CA ARG A 511 -35.90 23.58 -7.14
C ARG A 511 -35.39 25.02 -7.19
N TYR A 512 -35.81 25.75 -8.21
CA TYR A 512 -35.42 27.14 -8.40
C TYR A 512 -36.35 28.08 -7.66
N SER A 513 -35.84 29.25 -7.27
CA SER A 513 -36.61 30.29 -6.58
C SER A 513 -37.70 30.93 -7.43
N ASP A 514 -37.66 30.77 -8.74
CA ASP A 514 -38.70 31.21 -9.68
C ASP A 514 -39.86 30.23 -9.82
N GLY A 515 -39.85 29.13 -9.04
CA GLY A 515 -40.87 28.05 -9.00
C GLY A 515 -40.65 26.91 -9.99
N ASN A 516 -39.64 27.00 -10.81
CA ASN A 516 -39.27 25.88 -11.70
C ASN A 516 -38.60 24.75 -10.92
N ARG A 517 -38.60 23.54 -11.48
CA ARG A 517 -37.99 22.34 -10.92
C ARG A 517 -37.34 21.55 -12.04
N ARG A 518 -36.13 21.06 -11.77
CA ARG A 518 -35.41 20.13 -12.66
C ARG A 518 -35.12 18.82 -11.94
N ASP A 519 -35.58 17.74 -12.53
CA ASP A 519 -35.27 16.37 -12.11
C ASP A 519 -34.20 15.81 -13.05
N GLN A 520 -33.15 15.19 -12.51
CA GLN A 520 -32.04 14.62 -13.27
C GLN A 520 -31.68 13.25 -12.75
N LEU A 521 -31.37 12.33 -13.67
CA LEU A 521 -30.88 11.00 -13.40
C LEU A 521 -29.59 10.81 -14.22
N ASP A 522 -28.52 10.40 -13.57
CA ASP A 522 -27.22 10.17 -14.18
C ASP A 522 -26.72 8.76 -13.83
N LEU A 523 -26.26 8.02 -14.80
CA LEU A 523 -25.55 6.75 -14.65
C LEU A 523 -24.17 6.89 -15.26
N SER A 524 -23.15 6.55 -14.52
CA SER A 524 -21.78 6.49 -15.03
C SER A 524 -21.10 5.20 -14.61
N GLY A 525 -20.18 4.72 -15.42
CA GLY A 525 -19.45 3.51 -15.09
C GLY A 525 -18.14 3.39 -15.83
N SER A 526 -17.26 2.58 -15.25
CA SER A 526 -16.03 2.14 -15.89
C SER A 526 -15.80 0.66 -15.63
N GLN A 527 -15.24 -0.01 -16.63
CA GLN A 527 -14.88 -1.42 -16.58
C GLN A 527 -13.48 -1.61 -17.14
N ARG A 528 -12.59 -2.26 -16.40
CA ARG A 528 -11.27 -2.67 -16.89
C ARG A 528 -11.42 -3.63 -18.04
N LEU A 529 -10.86 -3.27 -19.19
CA LEU A 529 -10.82 -4.07 -20.41
C LEU A 529 -9.50 -4.81 -20.55
N TRP A 530 -8.41 -4.16 -20.13
CA TRP A 530 -7.07 -4.72 -20.20
C TRP A 530 -6.15 -4.05 -19.17
N ALA A 531 -5.18 -4.83 -18.66
CA ALA A 531 -4.19 -4.38 -17.70
C ALA A 531 -2.81 -4.93 -18.05
N SER A 532 -1.79 -4.11 -17.83
CA SER A 532 -0.39 -4.50 -17.78
C SER A 532 0.29 -3.78 -16.61
N PRO A 533 1.54 -4.08 -16.29
CA PRO A 533 2.23 -3.42 -15.18
C PRO A 533 2.21 -1.88 -15.25
N HIS A 534 2.25 -1.32 -16.47
CA HIS A 534 2.38 0.13 -16.66
C HIS A 534 1.23 0.77 -17.44
N VAL A 535 0.28 0.01 -17.96
CA VAL A 535 -0.85 0.57 -18.73
C VAL A 535 -2.14 -0.13 -18.32
N LEU A 536 -3.16 0.68 -18.04
CA LEU A 536 -4.51 0.23 -17.76
C LEU A 536 -5.44 0.80 -18.84
N LEU A 537 -6.29 -0.04 -19.42
CA LEU A 537 -7.33 0.36 -20.37
C LEU A 537 -8.69 0.08 -19.76
N ASP A 538 -9.48 1.12 -19.56
CA ASP A 538 -10.87 1.01 -19.10
C ASP A 538 -11.86 1.44 -20.19
N GLY A 539 -12.96 0.71 -20.33
CA GLY A 539 -14.15 1.16 -21.02
C GLY A 539 -14.95 2.11 -20.13
N LEU A 540 -15.41 3.21 -20.71
CA LEU A 540 -16.24 4.22 -20.03
C LEU A 540 -17.64 4.20 -20.60
N PHE A 541 -18.61 4.40 -19.71
CA PHE A 541 -20.02 4.56 -20.06
C PHE A 541 -20.63 5.67 -19.23
N ALA A 542 -21.46 6.52 -19.85
CA ALA A 542 -22.25 7.53 -19.17
C ALA A 542 -23.63 7.64 -19.86
N ALA A 543 -24.68 7.79 -19.05
CA ALA A 543 -26.01 8.10 -19.51
C ALA A 543 -26.64 9.14 -18.58
N SER A 544 -27.35 10.09 -19.13
CA SER A 544 -28.07 11.09 -18.36
C SER A 544 -29.46 11.35 -18.93
N ALA A 545 -30.42 11.69 -18.05
CA ALA A 545 -31.73 12.12 -18.41
C ALA A 545 -32.18 13.27 -17.50
N GLY A 546 -32.65 14.35 -18.08
CA GLY A 546 -33.13 15.53 -17.37
C GLY A 546 -34.51 15.96 -17.82
N ARG A 547 -35.31 16.48 -16.88
CA ARG A 547 -36.65 17.02 -17.15
C ARG A 547 -36.85 18.30 -16.33
N ALA A 548 -37.29 19.36 -16.98
CA ALA A 548 -37.79 20.56 -16.34
C ALA A 548 -39.30 20.48 -16.17
N LYS A 549 -39.83 21.05 -15.05
CA LYS A 549 -41.30 21.12 -14.78
C LYS A 549 -41.97 22.08 -15.78
N ASP A 550 -41.37 23.25 -15.94
CA ASP A 550 -41.92 24.30 -16.80
C ASP A 550 -41.08 24.38 -18.08
N ASP A 551 -41.73 24.54 -19.22
CA ASP A 551 -41.12 24.76 -20.53
C ASP A 551 -41.16 26.24 -20.98
N ARG A 552 -41.53 27.13 -20.06
CA ARG A 552 -41.51 28.56 -20.30
C ARG A 552 -40.12 29.06 -20.63
N ALA A 553 -40.05 30.12 -21.40
CA ALA A 553 -38.78 30.82 -21.63
C ALA A 553 -38.26 31.41 -20.30
N VAL A 554 -37.11 30.97 -19.88
CA VAL A 554 -36.37 31.47 -18.71
C VAL A 554 -34.99 31.96 -19.14
N ASN A 555 -34.38 32.80 -18.31
CA ASN A 555 -33.09 33.38 -18.63
C ASN A 555 -31.91 32.48 -18.27
N TYR A 556 -32.09 31.15 -18.27
CA TYR A 556 -31.05 30.16 -18.03
C TYR A 556 -31.37 28.90 -18.86
N PHE A 557 -30.38 28.04 -19.06
CA PHE A 557 -30.55 26.82 -19.82
C PHE A 557 -31.55 25.87 -19.16
N ASN A 558 -32.70 25.67 -19.81
CA ASN A 558 -33.85 24.96 -19.23
C ASN A 558 -34.57 24.10 -20.29
N PRO A 559 -33.93 23.08 -20.88
CA PRO A 559 -34.65 22.20 -21.79
C PRO A 559 -35.72 21.41 -21.07
N ARG A 560 -36.92 21.34 -21.66
CA ARG A 560 -38.05 20.55 -21.11
C ARG A 560 -37.65 19.09 -20.88
N ARG A 561 -36.90 18.50 -21.81
CA ARG A 561 -36.29 17.18 -21.70
C ARG A 561 -34.92 17.20 -22.38
N ASN A 562 -33.97 16.56 -21.74
CA ASN A 562 -32.69 16.29 -22.35
C ASN A 562 -32.21 14.89 -21.93
N SER A 563 -31.50 14.22 -22.78
CA SER A 563 -30.83 12.97 -22.47
C SER A 563 -29.51 12.87 -23.23
N ALA A 564 -28.56 12.17 -22.66
CA ALA A 564 -27.29 11.89 -23.31
C ALA A 564 -26.87 10.46 -22.99
N VAL A 565 -26.22 9.83 -23.96
CA VAL A 565 -25.49 8.56 -23.74
C VAL A 565 -24.10 8.75 -24.36
N ALA A 566 -23.07 8.37 -23.64
CA ALA A 566 -21.71 8.40 -24.13
C ALA A 566 -20.98 7.12 -23.79
N ALA A 567 -20.13 6.67 -24.68
CA ALA A 567 -19.21 5.59 -24.46
C ALA A 567 -17.80 6.04 -24.86
N GLY A 568 -16.80 5.40 -24.27
CA GLY A 568 -15.42 5.79 -24.54
C GLY A 568 -14.41 4.89 -23.90
N VAL A 569 -13.18 5.37 -23.89
CA VAL A 569 -12.05 4.66 -23.30
C VAL A 569 -11.21 5.60 -22.44
N ARG A 570 -10.60 5.03 -21.42
CA ARG A 570 -9.60 5.67 -20.58
C ARG A 570 -8.33 4.84 -20.63
N ILE A 571 -7.22 5.48 -20.86
CA ILE A 571 -5.89 4.91 -20.83
C ILE A 571 -5.14 5.59 -19.69
N ASP A 572 -4.74 4.80 -18.68
CA ASP A 572 -3.83 5.22 -17.61
C ASP A 572 -2.46 4.63 -17.89
N GLN A 573 -1.48 5.46 -18.16
CA GLN A 573 -0.08 5.07 -18.30
C GLN A 573 0.70 5.47 -17.05
N ILE A 574 1.31 4.49 -16.38
CA ILE A 574 2.23 4.70 -15.26
C ILE A 574 3.59 5.00 -15.88
N GLY A 575 3.96 6.28 -15.94
CA GLY A 575 5.25 6.72 -16.49
C GLY A 575 6.41 6.44 -15.53
N TRP A 576 6.14 6.51 -14.23
CA TRP A 576 7.11 6.26 -13.18
C TRP A 576 6.38 5.94 -11.86
N ARG A 577 6.89 4.93 -11.12
CA ARG A 577 6.43 4.56 -9.80
C ARG A 577 7.61 4.13 -8.94
N ARG A 578 7.69 4.63 -7.73
CA ARG A 578 8.67 4.22 -6.75
C ARG A 578 8.07 4.35 -5.35
N TYR A 579 7.61 3.23 -4.81
CA TYR A 579 6.96 3.15 -3.50
C TYR A 579 5.71 4.05 -3.41
N ASP A 580 5.75 5.06 -2.54
CA ASP A 580 4.63 5.99 -2.29
C ASP A 580 4.56 7.12 -3.33
N TYR A 581 5.54 7.20 -4.22
CA TYR A 581 5.61 8.20 -5.29
C TYR A 581 5.22 7.57 -6.63
N ALA A 582 4.40 8.27 -7.38
CA ALA A 582 4.06 7.83 -8.73
C ALA A 582 3.72 9.01 -9.64
N PHE A 583 4.03 8.87 -10.91
CA PHE A 583 3.57 9.73 -11.98
C PHE A 583 2.77 8.90 -12.98
N ARG A 584 1.56 9.33 -13.29
CA ARG A 584 0.67 8.71 -14.27
C ARG A 584 0.18 9.75 -15.26
N GLN A 585 -0.03 9.31 -16.49
CA GLN A 585 -0.67 10.06 -17.56
C GLN A 585 -2.01 9.40 -17.85
N ARG A 586 -3.06 10.18 -17.94
CA ARG A 586 -4.41 9.70 -18.22
C ARG A 586 -4.96 10.38 -19.46
N LEU A 587 -5.37 9.59 -20.43
CA LEU A 587 -6.13 10.02 -21.60
C LEU A 587 -7.54 9.43 -21.51
N GLU A 588 -8.54 10.29 -21.61
CA GLU A 588 -9.94 9.90 -21.69
C GLU A 588 -10.54 10.43 -23.00
N VAL A 589 -11.24 9.58 -23.74
CA VAL A 589 -11.95 9.97 -24.96
C VAL A 589 -13.34 9.36 -24.90
N THR A 590 -14.38 10.19 -25.06
CA THR A 590 -15.76 9.72 -25.11
C THR A 590 -16.51 10.36 -26.27
N VAL A 591 -17.53 9.68 -26.74
CA VAL A 591 -18.42 10.18 -27.77
C VAL A 591 -19.82 9.57 -27.60
N GLY A 592 -20.84 10.37 -27.87
CA GLY A 592 -22.19 9.85 -27.83
C GLY A 592 -23.25 10.88 -28.22
N PRO A 593 -24.48 10.42 -28.52
CA PRO A 593 -25.60 11.29 -28.83
C PRO A 593 -26.13 12.01 -27.58
N THR A 594 -26.44 13.27 -27.74
CA THR A 594 -27.19 14.09 -26.80
C THR A 594 -28.49 14.54 -27.47
N TYR A 595 -29.61 14.26 -26.84
CA TYR A 595 -30.95 14.71 -27.28
C TYR A 595 -31.40 15.90 -26.44
N GLN A 596 -32.02 16.85 -27.07
CA GLN A 596 -32.67 18.00 -26.45
C GLN A 596 -34.03 18.25 -27.08
N SER A 597 -35.08 18.42 -26.25
CA SER A 597 -36.43 18.71 -26.76
C SER A 597 -36.43 20.00 -27.60
N GLY A 598 -37.05 19.95 -28.76
CA GLY A 598 -37.09 21.05 -29.74
C GLY A 598 -35.90 21.10 -30.69
N PHE A 599 -34.80 20.38 -30.42
CA PHE A 599 -33.55 20.46 -31.22
C PHE A 599 -33.03 19.10 -31.73
N GLY A 600 -33.65 17.99 -31.29
CA GLY A 600 -33.29 16.65 -31.74
C GLY A 600 -32.00 16.10 -31.10
N SER A 601 -31.41 15.11 -31.77
CA SER A 601 -30.19 14.42 -31.31
C SER A 601 -28.98 14.86 -32.10
N GLN A 602 -27.85 15.07 -31.40
CA GLN A 602 -26.55 15.38 -32.00
C GLN A 602 -25.42 14.71 -31.21
N TRP A 603 -24.34 14.38 -31.91
CA TRP A 603 -23.17 13.74 -31.32
C TRP A 603 -22.26 14.73 -30.60
N VAL A 604 -21.84 14.38 -29.40
CA VAL A 604 -20.91 15.18 -28.58
C VAL A 604 -19.64 14.38 -28.33
N PRO A 605 -18.52 14.72 -28.96
CA PRO A 605 -17.21 14.19 -28.63
C PRO A 605 -16.59 14.95 -27.46
N SER A 606 -15.79 14.25 -26.65
CA SER A 606 -14.92 14.87 -25.64
C SER A 606 -13.61 14.13 -25.50
N ALA A 607 -12.57 14.85 -25.09
CA ALA A 607 -11.27 14.32 -24.78
C ALA A 607 -10.69 15.05 -23.57
N ALA A 608 -9.96 14.35 -22.72
CA ALA A 608 -9.24 14.94 -21.59
C ALA A 608 -7.89 14.26 -21.43
N TYR A 609 -6.88 15.04 -21.11
CA TYR A 609 -5.55 14.56 -20.79
C TYR A 609 -5.09 15.14 -19.47
N ARG A 610 -4.67 14.25 -18.53
CA ARG A 610 -4.29 14.64 -17.18
C ARG A 610 -2.97 14.00 -16.75
N HIS A 611 -2.22 14.74 -15.98
CA HIS A 611 -1.11 14.25 -15.17
C HIS A 611 -1.58 14.02 -13.73
N LEU A 612 -1.21 12.86 -13.18
CA LEU A 612 -1.54 12.49 -11.80
C LEU A 612 -0.24 12.14 -11.07
N TRP A 613 -0.01 12.82 -9.95
CA TRP A 613 1.16 12.66 -9.10
C TRP A 613 0.75 12.17 -7.73
N SER A 614 1.35 11.07 -7.27
CA SER A 614 1.41 10.71 -5.86
C SER A 614 2.74 11.23 -5.33
N LEU A 615 2.70 12.15 -4.36
CA LEU A 615 3.89 12.88 -3.87
C LEU A 615 4.44 12.31 -2.56
N GLY A 616 3.96 11.12 -2.15
CA GLY A 616 4.23 10.57 -0.82
C GLY A 616 3.45 11.32 0.27
N ASP A 617 3.62 10.92 1.51
CA ASP A 617 3.02 11.55 2.70
C ASP A 617 1.52 11.85 2.60
N GLY A 618 0.77 11.06 1.81
CA GLY A 618 -0.64 11.27 1.59
C GLY A 618 -0.99 12.48 0.71
N SER A 619 -0.01 13.03 0.00
CA SER A 619 -0.22 14.15 -0.93
C SER A 619 -0.43 13.64 -2.35
N ALA A 620 -1.39 14.22 -3.05
CA ALA A 620 -1.66 13.95 -4.45
C ALA A 620 -1.93 15.24 -5.21
N LEU A 621 -1.41 15.34 -6.42
CA LEU A 621 -1.65 16.45 -7.34
C LEU A 621 -2.10 15.91 -8.67
N SER A 622 -3.19 16.43 -9.21
CA SER A 622 -3.52 16.20 -10.62
C SER A 622 -3.80 17.51 -11.33
N TYR A 623 -3.45 17.59 -12.60
CA TYR A 623 -3.78 18.71 -13.46
C TYR A 623 -3.93 18.24 -14.89
N GLY A 624 -4.78 18.93 -15.65
CA GLY A 624 -5.05 18.51 -17.01
C GLY A 624 -5.76 19.52 -17.86
N VAL A 625 -5.94 19.12 -19.10
CA VAL A 625 -6.69 19.88 -20.10
C VAL A 625 -7.82 19.02 -20.66
N SER A 626 -8.92 19.66 -20.99
CA SER A 626 -10.08 18.99 -21.59
C SER A 626 -10.60 19.76 -22.78
N TRP A 627 -11.18 19.03 -23.69
CA TRP A 627 -11.85 19.55 -24.88
C TRP A 627 -13.17 18.81 -25.08
N SER A 628 -14.22 19.56 -25.42
CA SER A 628 -15.52 18.97 -25.79
C SER A 628 -16.27 19.86 -26.78
N ARG A 629 -17.27 19.27 -27.44
CA ARG A 629 -18.18 20.01 -28.36
C ARG A 629 -19.64 19.80 -27.93
N PRO A 630 -20.03 20.38 -26.76
CA PRO A 630 -21.40 20.28 -26.28
C PRO A 630 -22.37 21.04 -27.17
N ILE A 631 -23.66 20.82 -26.92
CA ILE A 631 -24.74 21.42 -27.68
C ILE A 631 -25.75 22.02 -26.69
N TYR A 632 -26.09 23.27 -26.87
CA TYR A 632 -27.09 23.97 -26.08
C TYR A 632 -28.06 24.67 -27.01
N ASP A 633 -29.36 24.37 -26.86
CA ASP A 633 -30.44 24.90 -27.67
C ASP A 633 -30.17 24.79 -29.21
N GLY A 634 -29.70 23.57 -29.60
CA GLY A 634 -29.36 23.22 -30.96
C GLY A 634 -28.05 23.81 -31.48
N ARG A 635 -27.37 24.63 -30.69
CA ARG A 635 -26.09 25.28 -31.08
C ARG A 635 -24.91 24.50 -30.54
N ARG A 636 -23.95 24.26 -31.40
CA ARG A 636 -22.70 23.59 -31.02
C ARG A 636 -21.69 24.61 -30.51
N GLU A 637 -21.10 24.31 -29.39
CA GLU A 637 -20.00 25.07 -28.78
C GLU A 637 -18.71 24.27 -28.83
N GLN A 638 -17.59 24.96 -28.74
CA GLN A 638 -16.29 24.36 -28.53
C GLN A 638 -15.81 24.80 -27.14
N GLN A 639 -15.59 23.84 -26.26
CA GLN A 639 -15.12 24.12 -24.91
C GLN A 639 -13.72 23.57 -24.72
N LEU A 640 -12.87 24.43 -24.14
CA LEU A 640 -11.54 24.10 -23.64
C LEU A 640 -11.53 24.30 -22.14
N GLY A 641 -10.98 23.35 -21.40
CA GLY A 641 -10.87 23.41 -19.96
C GLY A 641 -9.46 23.10 -19.47
N PHE A 642 -9.14 23.66 -18.32
CA PHE A 642 -7.98 23.32 -17.50
C PHE A 642 -8.51 22.99 -16.11
N ASP A 643 -8.00 21.91 -15.49
CA ASP A 643 -8.30 21.53 -14.10
C ASP A 643 -7.04 21.24 -13.30
N LEU A 644 -7.08 21.54 -12.02
CA LEU A 644 -6.07 21.23 -11.01
C LEU A 644 -6.76 20.75 -9.74
N ASP A 645 -6.29 19.65 -9.18
CA ASP A 645 -6.76 19.06 -7.91
C ASP A 645 -5.54 18.73 -7.05
N PHE A 646 -5.51 19.25 -5.85
CA PHE A 646 -4.46 19.00 -4.86
C PHE A 646 -5.07 18.51 -3.57
N ARG A 647 -4.57 17.41 -3.05
CA ARG A 647 -4.97 16.83 -1.75
C ARG A 647 -3.76 16.62 -0.87
N TRP A 648 -3.93 16.87 0.41
CA TRP A 648 -2.93 16.69 1.44
C TRP A 648 -3.56 16.18 2.72
N GLY A 649 -2.89 15.23 3.42
CA GLY A 649 -3.27 14.74 4.75
C GLY A 649 -4.22 13.57 4.72
N GLY A 650 -4.72 13.00 3.79
CA GLY A 650 -5.55 11.78 3.76
C GLY A 650 -4.76 10.53 3.39
N THR A 651 -5.46 9.44 3.10
CA THR A 651 -4.96 8.36 2.27
C THR A 651 -5.11 8.80 0.81
N PRO A 652 -4.05 8.71 -0.02
CA PRO A 652 -4.11 9.14 -1.41
C PRO A 652 -5.11 8.34 -2.25
#